data_5f8ab30f867379e91aa744c7d0dea8fa
#
_entry.id   5f8ab30f867379e91aa744c7d0dea8fa
#
_cell.length_a   1.000
_cell.length_b   1.000
_cell.length_c   1.000
_cell.angle_alpha   90.00
_cell.angle_beta   90.00
_cell.angle_gamma   90.00
#
_symmetry.space_group_name_H-M   'P 1'
#
loop_
_entity.id
_entity.type
_entity.pdbx_description
1 polymer ?
#
loop_
_entity_poly.entity_id
_entity_poly.type
_entity_poly.pdbx_seq_one_letter_code
_entity_poly.pdbx_strand_id
1 'polypeptide(L)'
;METTDKIIPINIEEEMKTSYINYSMSVIVARALPDVRDGFKPVHRRILYGMLGLGNTHDKPTRKSARIVGDVLGKYHPHGDSSVYGALVRMAQDWAMRYTLVEGQGNVGSMDGDSAAAMRYTEARLSLVGEAMMQDLEKETVDMVPNFDDSLQEPTVMPTRIPNFLVNGASGIAVGMATNVPTHNLGEVIDGCVAYINNPDIDIEGLMEYVKAPDFPTGGYIMGMQGVRSAYETGKGRVIMRARTDIENGTLHDKIVVSEIPYGVNKAELIKSIADLVNEKRIDGISNVNDESDRDGMRIVVDLKREANANVVLNKLFKMTALQTSFPVNCIALVHGRPKMLTLKDCIRHFVEHRHDVVIRRTRYDLRKAQERAHILEGLIIASDNIDEVVHIIRASKNPQEAMKALMERFNLDNLQAKAIVDMRLAQLTNMQQEKLHDEFDELQRKIAYYEQILSDDELCKKVIKDELIEVKEKYGDERRTEIRLSSEEFNPEDFYADDEVVITISRLGYIKRTPLADFRVQSRGGVGSKGGSTRDEDFIEYIYPATMHNTMLFFTAKGRCYWLKVYDIPEGGKNSKGRAIQNMLNIEPDDAINACLHIKKLADAEFCQSHYVLFATKNGVVKKTRLTEYSRPRTNGVNAISIREDDRVVSVCLTNGSDEIIMANKNGRAIRFNEDAVRPMGRTATGVRGMTLDADGDELVGMICINDLERESVLVVSETGYGKRSAIEDYRKTGRGGKGVKTLNITEKTGKVVAIKAVTDDNDLMIINKSGITIRLRLSTVRVMGRATQGVQLINLTKRGDSIGSVCQVNAEEEENAEIEVQDPETTETALNNEQMPSTESEN
;
A
#
# COMPACT_ATOMS: atom_id res chain seq x y z
N MET A 1 29.67 -12.47 -68.18
CA MET A 1 29.55 -11.35 -67.25
C MET A 1 29.71 -11.96 -65.87
N GLU A 2 30.91 -11.88 -65.30
CA GLU A 2 31.16 -12.25 -63.90
C GLU A 2 30.56 -11.19 -62.97
N THR A 3 29.49 -11.55 -62.30
CA THR A 3 29.00 -10.76 -61.20
C THR A 3 30.00 -10.93 -60.04
N THR A 4 30.95 -10.03 -59.91
CA THR A 4 31.74 -9.89 -58.70
C THR A 4 30.80 -9.46 -57.54
N ASP A 5 30.34 -10.43 -56.76
CA ASP A 5 29.64 -10.18 -55.50
C ASP A 5 30.58 -9.36 -54.62
N LYS A 6 30.21 -8.09 -54.40
CA LYS A 6 30.96 -7.19 -53.59
C LYS A 6 30.71 -7.55 -52.12
N ILE A 7 31.56 -8.41 -51.53
CA ILE A 7 31.52 -8.73 -50.10
C ILE A 7 32.00 -7.50 -49.32
N ILE A 8 31.06 -6.87 -48.61
CA ILE A 8 31.35 -5.75 -47.72
C ILE A 8 31.48 -6.35 -46.31
N PRO A 9 32.66 -6.26 -45.67
CA PRO A 9 32.82 -6.68 -44.28
C PRO A 9 32.07 -5.73 -43.36
N ILE A 10 31.10 -6.28 -42.60
CA ILE A 10 30.35 -5.54 -41.59
C ILE A 10 30.85 -5.96 -40.22
N ASN A 11 31.24 -4.99 -39.39
CA ASN A 11 31.57 -5.24 -38.01
C ASN A 11 30.25 -5.48 -37.20
N ILE A 12 30.04 -6.71 -36.75
CA ILE A 12 28.84 -7.12 -36.02
C ILE A 12 28.63 -6.30 -34.74
N GLU A 13 29.69 -5.87 -34.08
CA GLU A 13 29.59 -5.07 -32.85
C GLU A 13 29.04 -3.66 -33.13
N GLU A 14 29.51 -3.02 -34.21
CA GLU A 14 29.05 -1.68 -34.63
C GLU A 14 27.60 -1.76 -35.16
N GLU A 15 27.28 -2.77 -35.92
CA GLU A 15 25.93 -2.99 -36.46
C GLU A 15 24.94 -3.26 -35.33
N MET A 16 25.30 -4.10 -34.37
CA MET A 16 24.45 -4.36 -33.20
C MET A 16 24.25 -3.12 -32.33
N LYS A 17 25.30 -2.32 -32.09
CA LYS A 17 25.21 -1.07 -31.35
C LYS A 17 24.25 -0.08 -32.03
N THR A 18 24.43 0.11 -33.33
CA THR A 18 23.64 1.05 -34.13
C THR A 18 22.17 0.60 -34.20
N SER A 19 21.93 -0.68 -34.49
CA SER A 19 20.59 -1.25 -34.56
C SER A 19 19.88 -1.22 -33.20
N TYR A 20 20.57 -1.51 -32.08
CA TYR A 20 20.02 -1.44 -30.75
C TYR A 20 19.68 0.00 -30.32
N ILE A 21 20.54 0.97 -30.66
CA ILE A 21 20.28 2.39 -30.40
C ILE A 21 19.06 2.85 -31.19
N ASN A 22 18.97 2.53 -32.48
CA ASN A 22 17.84 2.90 -33.32
C ASN A 22 16.52 2.26 -32.81
N TYR A 23 16.56 0.98 -32.46
CA TYR A 23 15.42 0.30 -31.85
C TYR A 23 15.01 0.96 -30.53
N SER A 24 15.97 1.22 -29.65
CA SER A 24 15.72 1.86 -28.35
C SER A 24 15.09 3.24 -28.52
N MET A 25 15.63 4.07 -29.41
CA MET A 25 15.06 5.38 -29.71
C MET A 25 13.63 5.26 -30.28
N SER A 26 13.40 4.34 -31.19
CA SER A 26 12.04 4.08 -31.74
C SER A 26 11.07 3.68 -30.64
N VAL A 27 11.44 2.76 -29.74
CA VAL A 27 10.60 2.35 -28.63
C VAL A 27 10.32 3.49 -27.64
N ILE A 28 11.30 4.34 -27.36
CA ILE A 28 11.16 5.48 -26.47
C ILE A 28 10.24 6.54 -27.07
N VAL A 29 10.53 6.99 -28.30
CA VAL A 29 9.88 8.16 -28.91
C VAL A 29 8.57 7.79 -29.60
N ALA A 30 8.50 6.64 -30.28
CA ALA A 30 7.38 6.29 -31.15
C ALA A 30 6.47 5.18 -30.61
N ARG A 31 6.64 4.71 -29.35
CA ARG A 31 5.82 3.62 -28.83
C ARG A 31 5.41 3.76 -27.37
N ALA A 32 6.38 3.86 -26.43
CA ALA A 32 6.12 3.61 -25.01
C ALA A 32 5.79 4.86 -24.21
N LEU A 33 6.42 6.00 -24.52
CA LEU A 33 6.25 7.23 -23.75
C LEU A 33 5.20 8.14 -24.37
N PRO A 34 4.35 8.78 -23.55
CA PRO A 34 3.40 9.80 -24.00
C PRO A 34 4.10 11.14 -24.25
N ASP A 35 3.53 11.98 -25.11
CA ASP A 35 3.89 13.39 -25.21
C ASP A 35 3.26 14.15 -24.03
N VAL A 36 4.00 15.06 -23.41
CA VAL A 36 3.53 15.82 -22.22
C VAL A 36 2.36 16.73 -22.56
N ARG A 37 2.28 17.21 -23.81
CA ARG A 37 1.28 18.19 -24.26
C ARG A 37 -0.14 17.62 -24.34
N ASP A 38 -0.27 16.38 -24.89
CA ASP A 38 -1.57 15.72 -25.09
C ASP A 38 -1.76 14.44 -24.28
N GLY A 39 -0.69 13.94 -23.63
CA GLY A 39 -0.73 12.70 -22.83
C GLY A 39 -0.86 11.42 -23.63
N PHE A 40 -0.81 11.47 -24.96
CA PHE A 40 -1.02 10.32 -25.82
C PHE A 40 0.28 9.67 -26.27
N LYS A 41 0.24 8.34 -26.34
CA LYS A 41 1.16 7.57 -27.15
C LYS A 41 0.70 7.61 -28.61
N PRO A 42 1.59 7.33 -29.58
CA PRO A 42 1.20 7.35 -31.00
C PRO A 42 -0.01 6.48 -31.34
N VAL A 43 -0.14 5.29 -30.72
CA VAL A 43 -1.28 4.40 -30.95
C VAL A 43 -2.61 5.02 -30.54
N HIS A 44 -2.67 5.69 -29.36
CA HIS A 44 -3.89 6.35 -28.90
C HIS A 44 -4.28 7.51 -29.83
N ARG A 45 -3.30 8.33 -30.19
CA ARG A 45 -3.51 9.48 -31.09
C ARG A 45 -4.04 9.02 -32.46
N ARG A 46 -3.47 7.97 -33.03
CA ARG A 46 -3.89 7.39 -34.32
C ARG A 46 -5.28 6.77 -34.27
N ILE A 47 -5.65 6.14 -33.15
CA ILE A 47 -7.01 5.59 -32.98
C ILE A 47 -8.05 6.71 -32.98
N LEU A 48 -7.85 7.75 -32.14
CA LEU A 48 -8.78 8.87 -32.05
C LEU A 48 -8.88 9.60 -33.38
N TYR A 49 -7.76 9.87 -34.05
CA TYR A 49 -7.72 10.50 -35.38
C TYR A 49 -8.42 9.66 -36.44
N GLY A 50 -8.21 8.36 -36.46
CA GLY A 50 -8.90 7.44 -37.35
C GLY A 50 -10.42 7.40 -37.09
N MET A 51 -10.85 7.42 -35.81
CA MET A 51 -12.28 7.48 -35.47
C MET A 51 -12.91 8.82 -35.91
N LEU A 52 -12.21 9.94 -35.77
CA LEU A 52 -12.64 11.24 -36.26
C LEU A 52 -12.79 11.22 -37.80
N GLY A 53 -11.78 10.70 -38.52
CA GLY A 53 -11.80 10.56 -39.99
C GLY A 53 -12.91 9.65 -40.51
N LEU A 54 -13.33 8.65 -39.73
CA LEU A 54 -14.52 7.84 -40.00
C LEU A 54 -15.83 8.58 -39.72
N GLY A 55 -15.78 9.77 -39.10
CA GLY A 55 -16.95 10.50 -38.61
C GLY A 55 -17.70 9.72 -37.53
N ASN A 56 -16.98 8.99 -36.67
CA ASN A 56 -17.54 8.16 -35.60
C ASN A 56 -17.63 8.93 -34.28
N THR A 57 -18.41 9.99 -34.28
CA THR A 57 -18.63 10.94 -33.21
C THR A 57 -19.70 10.48 -32.22
N HIS A 58 -19.76 11.12 -31.02
CA HIS A 58 -20.68 10.75 -29.93
C HIS A 58 -22.15 10.81 -30.29
N ASP A 59 -22.51 11.70 -31.22
CA ASP A 59 -23.88 11.92 -31.72
C ASP A 59 -24.33 10.87 -32.76
N LYS A 60 -23.41 9.99 -33.20
CA LYS A 60 -23.68 8.96 -34.22
C LYS A 60 -23.72 7.56 -33.62
N PRO A 61 -24.37 6.61 -34.34
CA PRO A 61 -24.35 5.22 -33.91
C PRO A 61 -22.94 4.64 -33.79
N THR A 62 -22.75 3.73 -32.83
CA THR A 62 -21.51 2.98 -32.66
C THR A 62 -21.15 2.19 -33.96
N ARG A 63 -19.85 1.95 -34.14
CA ARG A 63 -19.31 1.13 -35.23
C ARG A 63 -18.58 -0.08 -34.70
N LYS A 64 -18.60 -1.19 -35.45
CA LYS A 64 -17.82 -2.38 -35.10
C LYS A 64 -16.36 -2.02 -34.88
N SER A 65 -15.81 -2.46 -33.73
CA SER A 65 -14.40 -2.21 -33.38
C SER A 65 -13.43 -2.72 -34.45
N ALA A 66 -13.76 -3.85 -35.11
CA ALA A 66 -12.98 -4.39 -36.21
C ALA A 66 -12.83 -3.42 -37.38
N ARG A 67 -13.85 -2.57 -37.66
CA ARG A 67 -13.77 -1.55 -38.69
C ARG A 67 -12.84 -0.42 -38.32
N ILE A 68 -12.92 0.02 -37.06
CA ILE A 68 -12.05 1.09 -36.53
C ILE A 68 -10.59 0.62 -36.55
N VAL A 69 -10.33 -0.58 -36.01
CA VAL A 69 -9.01 -1.20 -36.00
C VAL A 69 -8.44 -1.36 -37.39
N GLY A 70 -9.24 -1.89 -38.33
CA GLY A 70 -8.83 -2.06 -39.73
C GLY A 70 -8.47 -0.75 -40.43
N ASP A 71 -9.22 0.33 -40.19
CA ASP A 71 -8.96 1.65 -40.78
C ASP A 71 -7.66 2.26 -40.21
N VAL A 72 -7.46 2.15 -38.90
CA VAL A 72 -6.24 2.63 -38.21
C VAL A 72 -4.99 1.87 -38.67
N LEU A 73 -5.07 0.55 -38.80
CA LEU A 73 -3.97 -0.29 -39.32
C LEU A 73 -3.60 0.05 -40.75
N GLY A 74 -4.61 0.17 -41.60
CA GLY A 74 -4.40 0.42 -43.04
C GLY A 74 -3.87 1.82 -43.33
N LYS A 75 -4.14 2.81 -42.47
CA LYS A 75 -3.83 4.22 -42.76
C LYS A 75 -2.69 4.79 -41.92
N TYR A 76 -2.57 4.39 -40.66
CA TYR A 76 -1.71 5.13 -39.68
C TYR A 76 -0.77 4.25 -38.85
N HIS A 77 -1.16 3.01 -38.49
CA HIS A 77 -0.42 2.24 -37.49
C HIS A 77 -0.04 0.84 -37.98
N PRO A 78 1.13 0.66 -38.65
CA PRO A 78 1.54 -0.60 -39.26
C PRO A 78 2.07 -1.64 -38.26
N HIS A 79 1.22 -2.03 -37.26
CA HIS A 79 1.55 -3.01 -36.24
C HIS A 79 0.42 -4.04 -36.08
N GLY A 80 0.53 -4.95 -35.10
CA GLY A 80 -0.49 -5.98 -34.86
C GLY A 80 -1.86 -5.42 -34.46
N ASP A 81 -2.93 -6.01 -34.98
CA ASP A 81 -4.33 -5.65 -34.67
C ASP A 81 -4.69 -5.74 -33.19
N SER A 82 -4.14 -6.73 -32.52
CA SER A 82 -4.34 -6.92 -31.07
C SER A 82 -3.83 -5.73 -30.23
N SER A 83 -2.75 -5.07 -30.65
CA SER A 83 -2.23 -3.89 -29.95
C SER A 83 -3.14 -2.68 -30.10
N VAL A 84 -3.68 -2.45 -31.31
CA VAL A 84 -4.62 -1.37 -31.59
C VAL A 84 -5.95 -1.63 -30.90
N TYR A 85 -6.46 -2.86 -30.97
CA TYR A 85 -7.70 -3.23 -30.30
C TYR A 85 -7.60 -3.14 -28.78
N GLY A 86 -6.49 -3.62 -28.19
CA GLY A 86 -6.25 -3.49 -26.75
C GLY A 86 -6.19 -2.03 -26.28
N ALA A 87 -5.59 -1.13 -27.07
CA ALA A 87 -5.56 0.30 -26.76
C ALA A 87 -6.96 0.94 -26.88
N LEU A 88 -7.73 0.58 -27.93
CA LEU A 88 -9.11 1.05 -28.12
C LEU A 88 -9.99 0.63 -26.93
N VAL A 89 -9.95 -0.64 -26.54
CA VAL A 89 -10.71 -1.19 -25.40
C VAL A 89 -10.34 -0.48 -24.11
N ARG A 90 -9.03 -0.28 -23.83
CA ARG A 90 -8.59 0.40 -22.62
C ARG A 90 -9.13 1.83 -22.51
N MET A 91 -9.24 2.54 -23.63
CA MET A 91 -9.81 3.91 -23.65
C MET A 91 -11.33 3.93 -23.40
N ALA A 92 -12.00 2.78 -23.44
CA ALA A 92 -13.42 2.64 -23.12
C ALA A 92 -13.70 2.09 -21.71
N GLN A 93 -12.65 1.68 -20.95
CA GLN A 93 -12.80 1.10 -19.62
C GLN A 93 -12.83 2.20 -18.55
N ASP A 94 -13.92 2.31 -17.81
CA ASP A 94 -14.13 3.31 -16.75
C ASP A 94 -13.35 3.04 -15.47
N TRP A 95 -12.87 1.81 -15.25
CA TRP A 95 -11.95 1.45 -14.17
C TRP A 95 -10.47 1.65 -14.53
N ALA A 96 -10.14 1.87 -15.83
CA ALA A 96 -8.78 2.09 -16.30
C ALA A 96 -8.49 3.57 -16.62
N MET A 97 -9.51 4.31 -17.07
CA MET A 97 -9.46 5.73 -17.43
C MET A 97 -10.30 6.54 -16.45
N ARG A 98 -9.74 7.64 -15.96
CA ARG A 98 -10.51 8.54 -15.08
C ARG A 98 -11.62 9.27 -15.87
N TYR A 99 -11.34 9.60 -17.12
CA TYR A 99 -12.30 10.12 -18.10
C TYR A 99 -12.14 9.32 -19.40
N THR A 100 -13.14 8.53 -19.75
CA THR A 100 -13.10 7.67 -20.93
C THR A 100 -13.11 8.48 -22.21
N LEU A 101 -12.28 8.11 -23.16
CA LEU A 101 -12.15 8.78 -24.46
C LEU A 101 -13.00 8.12 -25.55
N VAL A 102 -13.42 6.89 -25.29
CA VAL A 102 -14.21 6.05 -26.19
C VAL A 102 -15.40 5.49 -25.41
N GLU A 103 -16.57 5.47 -26.03
CA GLU A 103 -17.74 4.76 -25.54
C GLU A 103 -17.78 3.38 -26.21
N GLY A 104 -17.66 2.32 -25.38
CA GLY A 104 -17.70 0.94 -25.84
C GLY A 104 -19.07 0.31 -25.63
N GLN A 105 -19.52 -0.50 -26.59
CA GLN A 105 -20.71 -1.34 -26.50
C GLN A 105 -20.34 -2.82 -26.65
N GLY A 106 -20.84 -3.64 -25.73
CA GLY A 106 -20.49 -5.05 -25.63
C GLY A 106 -19.50 -5.32 -24.49
N ASN A 107 -18.93 -6.52 -24.46
CA ASN A 107 -17.97 -6.89 -23.42
C ASN A 107 -16.57 -6.29 -23.72
N VAL A 108 -16.22 -5.28 -22.96
CA VAL A 108 -14.91 -4.59 -23.00
C VAL A 108 -13.94 -5.09 -21.90
N GLY A 109 -14.23 -6.24 -21.29
CA GLY A 109 -13.50 -6.78 -20.16
C GLY A 109 -14.15 -6.44 -18.82
N SER A 110 -13.54 -6.87 -17.72
CA SER A 110 -13.98 -6.59 -16.35
C SER A 110 -12.82 -6.31 -15.40
N MET A 111 -13.11 -5.83 -14.19
CA MET A 111 -12.13 -5.70 -13.11
C MET A 111 -11.65 -7.06 -12.58
N ASP A 112 -12.31 -8.17 -12.94
CA ASP A 112 -11.89 -9.53 -12.63
C ASP A 112 -10.76 -10.04 -13.53
N GLY A 113 -10.35 -9.22 -14.51
CA GLY A 113 -9.29 -9.55 -15.46
C GLY A 113 -9.79 -10.31 -16.69
N ASP A 114 -11.10 -10.39 -16.89
CA ASP A 114 -11.66 -10.95 -18.12
C ASP A 114 -11.21 -10.14 -19.33
N SER A 115 -10.83 -10.85 -20.36
CA SER A 115 -10.47 -10.23 -21.63
C SER A 115 -11.72 -9.68 -22.34
N ALA A 116 -11.55 -8.57 -23.07
CA ALA A 116 -12.60 -8.08 -23.95
C ALA A 116 -12.99 -9.13 -24.98
N ALA A 117 -14.26 -9.15 -25.38
CA ALA A 117 -14.72 -9.97 -26.48
C ALA A 117 -13.96 -9.62 -27.78
N ALA A 118 -13.89 -10.55 -28.74
CA ALA A 118 -13.21 -10.30 -29.99
C ALA A 118 -13.82 -9.07 -30.71
N MET A 119 -12.99 -8.29 -31.42
CA MET A 119 -13.35 -7.00 -32.02
C MET A 119 -14.53 -7.04 -33.00
N ARG A 120 -14.91 -8.22 -33.51
CA ARG A 120 -16.10 -8.42 -34.34
C ARG A 120 -17.41 -8.35 -33.56
N TYR A 121 -17.37 -8.53 -32.24
CA TYR A 121 -18.55 -8.48 -31.34
C TYR A 121 -18.74 -7.13 -30.68
N THR A 122 -17.66 -6.40 -30.40
CA THR A 122 -17.71 -5.10 -29.72
C THR A 122 -17.92 -3.97 -30.74
N GLU A 123 -18.51 -2.88 -30.27
CA GLU A 123 -18.68 -1.63 -31.00
C GLU A 123 -18.14 -0.46 -30.18
N ALA A 124 -17.75 0.59 -30.89
CA ALA A 124 -17.21 1.79 -30.25
C ALA A 124 -17.55 3.06 -31.02
N ARG A 125 -17.56 4.19 -30.31
CA ARG A 125 -17.60 5.55 -30.84
C ARG A 125 -16.79 6.49 -29.95
N LEU A 126 -16.47 7.68 -30.41
CA LEU A 126 -15.85 8.71 -29.57
C LEU A 126 -16.79 9.12 -28.45
N SER A 127 -16.24 9.34 -27.28
CA SER A 127 -16.95 10.04 -26.19
C SER A 127 -16.89 11.56 -26.42
N LEU A 128 -17.71 12.32 -25.68
CA LEU A 128 -17.64 13.78 -25.66
C LEU A 128 -16.24 14.29 -25.28
N VAL A 129 -15.61 13.63 -24.30
CA VAL A 129 -14.23 13.93 -23.86
C VAL A 129 -13.23 13.62 -24.97
N GLY A 130 -13.41 12.47 -25.66
CA GLY A 130 -12.55 12.09 -26.78
C GLY A 130 -12.61 13.07 -27.96
N GLU A 131 -13.78 13.64 -28.24
CA GLU A 131 -13.93 14.68 -29.25
C GLU A 131 -13.28 16.00 -28.83
N ALA A 132 -13.40 16.39 -27.55
CA ALA A 132 -12.77 17.59 -27.03
C ALA A 132 -11.23 17.57 -27.14
N MET A 133 -10.61 16.37 -27.21
CA MET A 133 -9.17 16.23 -27.46
C MET A 133 -8.75 16.68 -28.87
N MET A 134 -9.65 16.62 -29.83
CA MET A 134 -9.39 16.87 -31.25
C MET A 134 -10.06 18.14 -31.75
N GLN A 135 -10.71 18.91 -30.89
CA GLN A 135 -11.40 20.14 -31.26
C GLN A 135 -10.43 21.14 -31.90
N ASP A 136 -10.87 21.77 -33.01
CA ASP A 136 -10.09 22.72 -33.79
C ASP A 136 -8.88 22.10 -34.53
N LEU A 137 -8.81 20.78 -34.70
CA LEU A 137 -7.71 20.11 -35.42
C LEU A 137 -7.65 20.54 -36.89
N GLU A 138 -8.81 20.82 -37.52
CA GLU A 138 -8.93 21.28 -38.90
C GLU A 138 -8.46 22.72 -39.13
N LYS A 139 -8.16 23.46 -38.06
CA LYS A 139 -7.72 24.87 -38.08
C LYS A 139 -6.20 25.03 -38.03
N GLU A 140 -5.43 24.07 -38.51
CA GLU A 140 -3.95 24.12 -38.58
C GLU A 140 -3.30 24.39 -37.21
N THR A 141 -3.95 23.93 -36.13
CA THR A 141 -3.51 24.18 -34.74
C THR A 141 -2.29 23.41 -34.33
N VAL A 142 -1.98 22.31 -35.01
CA VAL A 142 -0.82 21.42 -34.77
C VAL A 142 -0.13 21.08 -36.07
N ASP A 143 1.13 20.60 -35.95
CA ASP A 143 1.90 20.17 -37.11
C ASP A 143 1.43 18.79 -37.58
N MET A 144 1.27 18.65 -38.89
CA MET A 144 0.95 17.40 -39.56
C MET A 144 2.22 16.79 -40.16
N VAL A 145 2.34 15.48 -40.06
CA VAL A 145 3.44 14.71 -40.70
C VAL A 145 2.90 13.60 -41.60
N PRO A 146 3.66 13.18 -42.58
CA PRO A 146 3.26 12.02 -43.37
C PRO A 146 3.10 10.76 -42.51
N ASN A 147 2.15 9.91 -42.89
CA ASN A 147 2.00 8.58 -42.31
C ASN A 147 3.14 7.65 -42.78
N PHE A 148 3.10 6.37 -42.40
CA PHE A 148 4.18 5.39 -42.64
C PHE A 148 4.45 5.11 -44.15
N ASP A 149 3.52 5.38 -45.06
CA ASP A 149 3.62 5.16 -46.52
C ASP A 149 3.55 6.48 -47.34
N ASP A 150 3.64 7.62 -46.68
CA ASP A 150 3.55 8.97 -47.29
C ASP A 150 2.25 9.25 -48.06
N SER A 151 1.20 8.42 -47.90
CA SER A 151 -0.06 8.57 -48.61
C SER A 151 -1.01 9.54 -47.97
N LEU A 152 -0.94 9.71 -46.64
CA LEU A 152 -1.81 10.52 -45.80
C LEU A 152 -0.98 11.32 -44.81
N GLN A 153 -1.64 12.23 -44.12
CA GLN A 153 -1.05 12.99 -43.01
C GLN A 153 -1.69 12.61 -41.66
N GLU A 154 -0.88 12.64 -40.62
CA GLU A 154 -1.32 12.43 -39.26
C GLU A 154 -0.80 13.58 -38.33
N PRO A 155 -1.53 13.93 -37.25
CA PRO A 155 -1.09 14.98 -36.34
C PRO A 155 0.06 14.49 -35.44
N THR A 156 1.06 15.33 -35.22
CA THR A 156 2.17 15.05 -34.30
C THR A 156 1.73 15.05 -32.84
N VAL A 157 0.74 15.88 -32.51
CA VAL A 157 0.13 16.07 -31.21
C VAL A 157 -1.33 16.50 -31.39
N MET A 158 -2.19 16.23 -30.41
CA MET A 158 -3.58 16.71 -30.44
C MET A 158 -3.69 18.13 -29.86
N PRO A 159 -4.60 18.98 -30.42
CA PRO A 159 -4.83 20.33 -29.90
C PRO A 159 -5.67 20.34 -28.62
N THR A 160 -5.52 19.39 -27.77
CA THR A 160 -6.39 19.07 -26.63
C THR A 160 -6.71 20.27 -25.74
N ARG A 161 -7.99 20.41 -25.38
CA ARG A 161 -8.46 21.38 -24.37
C ARG A 161 -8.39 20.85 -22.94
N ILE A 162 -8.19 19.54 -22.79
CA ILE A 162 -8.16 18.83 -21.50
C ILE A 162 -6.71 18.47 -21.18
N PRO A 163 -6.21 18.68 -19.95
CA PRO A 163 -4.86 18.32 -19.54
C PRO A 163 -4.72 16.79 -19.33
N ASN A 164 -4.90 16.03 -20.43
CA ASN A 164 -5.06 14.59 -20.44
C ASN A 164 -3.88 13.84 -19.82
N PHE A 165 -2.65 14.36 -19.95
CA PHE A 165 -1.47 13.73 -19.36
C PHE A 165 -1.59 13.55 -17.83
N LEU A 166 -2.13 14.54 -17.13
CA LEU A 166 -2.38 14.46 -15.68
C LEU A 166 -3.73 13.78 -15.39
N VAL A 167 -4.76 14.12 -16.13
CA VAL A 167 -6.13 13.69 -15.84
C VAL A 167 -6.29 12.17 -16.01
N ASN A 168 -5.86 11.59 -17.12
CA ASN A 168 -5.92 10.15 -17.38
C ASN A 168 -4.63 9.40 -17.07
N GLY A 169 -3.55 10.13 -16.78
CA GLY A 169 -2.26 9.54 -16.53
C GLY A 169 -1.69 8.77 -17.72
N ALA A 170 -0.61 8.06 -17.50
CA ALA A 170 0.01 7.19 -18.49
C ALA A 170 0.88 6.13 -17.83
N SER A 171 0.94 4.93 -18.42
CA SER A 171 1.88 3.89 -18.00
C SER A 171 2.56 3.31 -19.23
N GLY A 172 3.86 3.03 -19.19
CA GLY A 172 4.59 2.46 -20.29
C GLY A 172 6.00 2.03 -19.94
N ILE A 173 6.46 0.96 -20.58
CA ILE A 173 7.80 0.41 -20.41
C ILE A 173 8.57 0.62 -21.71
N ALA A 174 9.64 1.42 -21.64
CA ALA A 174 10.58 1.66 -22.73
C ALA A 174 11.91 0.96 -22.46
N VAL A 175 12.86 1.12 -23.36
CA VAL A 175 14.23 0.61 -23.13
C VAL A 175 14.96 1.53 -22.15
N GLY A 176 15.37 0.97 -21.00
CA GLY A 176 16.12 1.70 -19.97
C GLY A 176 15.30 2.66 -19.10
N MET A 177 13.99 2.82 -19.35
CA MET A 177 13.10 3.67 -18.56
C MET A 177 11.66 3.21 -18.63
N ALA A 178 10.87 3.61 -17.64
CA ALA A 178 9.42 3.38 -17.60
C ALA A 178 8.72 4.65 -17.16
N THR A 179 7.50 4.86 -17.61
CA THR A 179 6.62 5.92 -17.12
C THR A 179 5.44 5.31 -16.39
N ASN A 180 5.03 5.94 -15.29
CA ASN A 180 3.84 5.57 -14.54
C ASN A 180 3.27 6.83 -13.86
N VAL A 181 2.36 7.49 -14.55
CA VAL A 181 1.74 8.75 -14.12
C VAL A 181 0.35 8.44 -13.60
N PRO A 182 0.00 8.82 -12.36
CA PRO A 182 -1.32 8.61 -11.81
C PRO A 182 -2.37 9.51 -12.46
N THR A 183 -3.62 9.14 -12.36
CA THR A 183 -4.78 9.92 -12.78
C THR A 183 -5.12 11.00 -11.77
N HIS A 184 -5.79 12.09 -12.22
CA HIS A 184 -6.19 13.22 -11.37
C HIS A 184 -7.59 13.70 -11.71
N ASN A 185 -8.20 14.42 -10.77
CA ASN A 185 -9.48 15.08 -10.98
C ASN A 185 -9.34 16.25 -11.98
N LEU A 186 -10.23 16.32 -12.96
CA LEU A 186 -10.18 17.34 -14.01
C LEU A 186 -10.33 18.75 -13.45
N GLY A 187 -11.28 18.96 -12.52
CA GLY A 187 -11.52 20.25 -11.91
C GLY A 187 -10.31 20.79 -11.16
N GLU A 188 -9.67 19.92 -10.35
CA GLU A 188 -8.46 20.26 -9.60
C GLU A 188 -7.28 20.64 -10.52
N VAL A 189 -7.06 19.87 -11.59
CA VAL A 189 -5.97 20.13 -12.55
C VAL A 189 -6.22 21.43 -13.30
N ILE A 190 -7.47 21.70 -13.71
CA ILE A 190 -7.82 22.98 -14.38
C ILE A 190 -7.60 24.15 -13.43
N ASP A 191 -8.03 24.04 -12.16
CA ASP A 191 -7.79 25.09 -11.15
C ASP A 191 -6.28 25.35 -10.98
N GLY A 192 -5.47 24.27 -10.97
CA GLY A 192 -4.00 24.38 -10.97
C GLY A 192 -3.44 25.07 -12.21
N CYS A 193 -3.98 24.77 -13.41
CA CYS A 193 -3.61 25.47 -14.65
C CYS A 193 -3.95 26.96 -14.61
N VAL A 194 -5.15 27.32 -14.13
CA VAL A 194 -5.59 28.71 -13.97
C VAL A 194 -4.72 29.44 -12.94
N ALA A 195 -4.38 28.79 -11.83
CA ALA A 195 -3.47 29.36 -10.82
C ALA A 195 -2.08 29.62 -11.41
N TYR A 196 -1.55 28.69 -12.22
CA TYR A 196 -0.26 28.86 -12.92
C TYR A 196 -0.31 30.00 -13.96
N ILE A 197 -1.39 30.14 -14.73
CA ILE A 197 -1.56 31.24 -15.70
C ILE A 197 -1.56 32.59 -14.97
N ASN A 198 -2.21 32.67 -13.79
CA ASN A 198 -2.25 33.90 -12.99
C ASN A 198 -0.91 34.22 -12.32
N ASN A 199 -0.16 33.22 -11.91
CA ASN A 199 1.14 33.34 -11.25
C ASN A 199 2.10 32.25 -11.76
N PRO A 200 2.91 32.52 -12.81
CA PRO A 200 3.88 31.55 -13.34
C PRO A 200 4.98 31.14 -12.35
N ASP A 201 5.22 31.95 -11.31
CA ASP A 201 6.22 31.67 -10.28
C ASP A 201 5.68 30.81 -9.12
N ILE A 202 4.39 30.46 -9.14
CA ILE A 202 3.78 29.59 -8.13
C ILE A 202 4.65 28.35 -7.90
N ASP A 203 4.92 28.04 -6.64
CA ASP A 203 5.67 26.84 -6.24
C ASP A 203 4.77 25.60 -6.23
N ILE A 204 5.37 24.45 -5.93
CA ILE A 204 4.63 23.18 -5.92
C ILE A 204 3.67 23.11 -4.72
N GLU A 205 4.00 23.72 -3.58
CA GLU A 205 3.09 23.79 -2.43
C GLU A 205 1.83 24.58 -2.77
N GLY A 206 1.98 25.73 -3.41
CA GLY A 206 0.85 26.53 -3.89
C GLY A 206 0.02 25.80 -4.95
N LEU A 207 0.62 25.01 -5.84
CA LEU A 207 -0.10 24.16 -6.78
C LEU A 207 -0.86 23.02 -6.09
N MET A 208 -0.33 22.51 -4.98
CA MET A 208 -0.98 21.44 -4.20
C MET A 208 -2.22 21.92 -3.44
N GLU A 209 -2.44 23.21 -3.28
CA GLU A 209 -3.72 23.75 -2.76
C GLU A 209 -4.88 23.45 -3.73
N TYR A 210 -4.59 23.42 -5.02
CA TYR A 210 -5.56 23.10 -6.09
C TYR A 210 -5.54 21.63 -6.48
N VAL A 211 -4.37 21.10 -6.86
CA VAL A 211 -4.18 19.67 -7.21
C VAL A 211 -3.73 18.91 -5.97
N LYS A 212 -4.70 18.49 -5.17
CA LYS A 212 -4.44 17.94 -3.82
C LYS A 212 -3.66 16.63 -3.85
N ALA A 213 -4.09 15.68 -4.67
CA ALA A 213 -3.49 14.34 -4.80
C ALA A 213 -4.00 13.65 -6.07
N PRO A 214 -3.43 12.52 -6.50
CA PRO A 214 -4.02 11.65 -7.51
C PRO A 214 -5.49 11.32 -7.21
N ASP A 215 -6.28 11.10 -8.26
CA ASP A 215 -7.68 10.70 -8.19
C ASP A 215 -7.90 9.49 -9.11
N PHE A 216 -8.08 8.32 -8.51
CA PHE A 216 -8.14 7.07 -9.24
C PHE A 216 -9.57 6.72 -9.67
N PRO A 217 -9.76 6.11 -10.87
CA PRO A 217 -11.08 5.73 -11.36
C PRO A 217 -11.85 4.81 -10.41
N THR A 218 -11.13 3.91 -9.71
CA THR A 218 -11.69 2.91 -8.80
C THR A 218 -11.94 3.42 -7.38
N GLY A 219 -11.71 4.72 -7.11
CA GLY A 219 -11.93 5.32 -5.79
C GLY A 219 -10.90 4.91 -4.75
N GLY A 220 -11.36 4.49 -3.57
CA GLY A 220 -10.52 4.09 -2.44
C GLY A 220 -9.92 5.27 -1.67
N TYR A 221 -8.89 4.97 -0.89
CA TYR A 221 -8.20 5.95 -0.04
C TYR A 221 -6.75 6.14 -0.46
N ILE A 222 -6.26 7.37 -0.40
CA ILE A 222 -4.82 7.69 -0.37
C ILE A 222 -4.41 7.88 1.09
N MET A 223 -3.39 7.12 1.52
CA MET A 223 -2.89 7.13 2.89
C MET A 223 -1.60 7.95 3.00
N GLY A 224 -1.68 9.10 3.70
CA GLY A 224 -0.57 10.02 3.89
C GLY A 224 -0.18 10.80 2.63
N MET A 225 0.39 11.99 2.82
CA MET A 225 0.73 12.93 1.73
C MET A 225 2.21 12.93 1.32
N GLN A 226 3.08 12.27 2.09
CA GLN A 226 4.53 12.30 1.83
C GLN A 226 4.91 11.75 0.45
N GLY A 227 4.28 10.63 0.04
CA GLY A 227 4.52 10.03 -1.28
C GLY A 227 4.00 10.87 -2.43
N VAL A 228 2.86 11.56 -2.23
CA VAL A 228 2.27 12.50 -3.18
C VAL A 228 3.17 13.72 -3.35
N ARG A 229 3.60 14.35 -2.23
CA ARG A 229 4.51 15.51 -2.24
C ARG A 229 5.80 15.17 -2.98
N SER A 230 6.44 14.05 -2.64
CA SER A 230 7.66 13.59 -3.33
C SER A 230 7.44 13.39 -4.83
N ALA A 231 6.29 12.82 -5.23
CA ALA A 231 5.96 12.64 -6.65
C ALA A 231 5.81 13.98 -7.40
N TYR A 232 5.17 14.97 -6.78
CA TYR A 232 4.95 16.28 -7.38
C TYR A 232 6.21 17.14 -7.44
N GLU A 233 7.09 17.04 -6.43
CA GLU A 233 8.35 17.79 -6.36
C GLU A 233 9.45 17.22 -7.27
N THR A 234 9.54 15.90 -7.36
CA THR A 234 10.68 15.23 -8.02
C THR A 234 10.31 14.42 -9.26
N GLY A 235 9.03 14.25 -9.55
CA GLY A 235 8.54 13.32 -10.57
C GLY A 235 8.59 11.85 -10.14
N LYS A 236 9.05 11.55 -8.91
CA LYS A 236 9.11 10.20 -8.34
C LYS A 236 8.51 10.17 -6.96
N GLY A 237 7.66 9.18 -6.71
CA GLY A 237 7.04 9.01 -5.41
C GLY A 237 6.36 7.65 -5.26
N ARG A 238 5.91 7.37 -4.05
CA ARG A 238 5.18 6.15 -3.74
C ARG A 238 3.88 6.53 -3.03
N VAL A 239 2.78 6.50 -3.77
CA VAL A 239 1.44 6.80 -3.23
C VAL A 239 0.85 5.51 -2.66
N ILE A 240 0.48 5.51 -1.38
CA ILE A 240 -0.15 4.37 -0.73
C ILE A 240 -1.65 4.45 -0.98
N MET A 241 -2.20 3.41 -1.61
CA MET A 241 -3.63 3.26 -1.88
C MET A 241 -4.20 2.17 -0.98
N ARG A 242 -5.41 2.39 -0.47
CA ARG A 242 -6.14 1.44 0.36
C ARG A 242 -7.58 1.31 -0.15
N ALA A 243 -8.10 0.09 -0.11
CA ALA A 243 -9.49 -0.22 -0.41
C ALA A 243 -10.46 0.52 0.52
N ARG A 244 -11.67 0.84 0.04
CA ARG A 244 -12.76 1.28 0.90
C ARG A 244 -13.43 0.05 1.49
N THR A 245 -13.46 0.01 2.81
CA THR A 245 -13.97 -1.12 3.56
C THR A 245 -14.86 -0.67 4.69
N ASP A 246 -15.94 -1.39 4.92
CA ASP A 246 -16.88 -1.19 6.01
C ASP A 246 -17.06 -2.50 6.81
N ILE A 247 -17.34 -2.38 8.10
CA ILE A 247 -17.63 -3.53 8.97
C ILE A 247 -19.13 -3.54 9.25
N GLU A 248 -19.82 -4.54 8.74
CA GLU A 248 -21.22 -4.78 9.01
C GLU A 248 -21.35 -5.74 10.22
N ASN A 249 -21.90 -5.24 11.32
CA ASN A 249 -22.15 -6.05 12.50
C ASN A 249 -23.37 -6.92 12.28
N GLY A 250 -23.19 -8.23 12.27
CA GLY A 250 -24.26 -9.23 12.15
C GLY A 250 -24.71 -9.77 13.51
N THR A 251 -25.90 -10.35 13.56
CA THR A 251 -26.44 -10.97 14.79
C THR A 251 -25.66 -12.21 15.23
N LEU A 252 -25.02 -12.91 14.30
CA LEU A 252 -24.27 -14.16 14.56
C LEU A 252 -22.76 -13.98 14.34
N HIS A 253 -22.35 -13.19 13.38
CA HIS A 253 -20.95 -12.90 13.04
C HIS A 253 -20.86 -11.61 12.22
N ASP A 254 -19.75 -10.91 12.36
CA ASP A 254 -19.47 -9.69 11.62
C ASP A 254 -18.99 -10.02 10.21
N LYS A 255 -19.16 -9.04 9.31
CA LYS A 255 -18.70 -9.10 7.92
C LYS A 255 -17.82 -7.90 7.61
N ILE A 256 -16.76 -8.12 6.86
CA ILE A 256 -15.98 -7.03 6.25
C ILE A 256 -16.46 -6.93 4.80
N VAL A 257 -16.97 -5.76 4.43
CA VAL A 257 -17.43 -5.45 3.08
C VAL A 257 -16.44 -4.53 2.42
N VAL A 258 -15.99 -4.89 1.22
CA VAL A 258 -15.10 -4.08 0.39
C VAL A 258 -15.90 -3.55 -0.78
N SER A 259 -16.09 -2.22 -0.83
CA SER A 259 -16.85 -1.53 -1.87
C SER A 259 -15.98 -0.93 -2.98
N GLU A 260 -14.71 -0.65 -2.71
CA GLU A 260 -13.75 -0.12 -3.69
C GLU A 260 -12.39 -0.76 -3.46
N ILE A 261 -11.66 -1.09 -4.54
CA ILE A 261 -10.31 -1.65 -4.50
C ILE A 261 -9.28 -0.68 -5.05
N PRO A 262 -8.01 -0.78 -4.65
CA PRO A 262 -6.94 0.07 -5.17
C PRO A 262 -6.81 -0.04 -6.69
N TYR A 263 -6.47 1.07 -7.33
CA TYR A 263 -6.30 1.14 -8.79
C TYR A 263 -5.29 0.12 -9.33
N GLY A 264 -5.69 -0.58 -10.39
CA GLY A 264 -4.87 -1.59 -11.03
C GLY A 264 -4.84 -2.96 -10.35
N VAL A 265 -5.60 -3.16 -9.27
CA VAL A 265 -5.76 -4.45 -8.61
C VAL A 265 -6.83 -5.27 -9.33
N ASN A 266 -6.51 -6.54 -9.61
CA ASN A 266 -7.47 -7.51 -10.14
C ASN A 266 -8.34 -8.07 -9.00
N LYS A 267 -9.67 -7.95 -9.13
CA LYS A 267 -10.62 -8.36 -8.07
C LYS A 267 -10.60 -9.87 -7.82
N ALA A 268 -10.61 -10.67 -8.85
CA ALA A 268 -10.61 -12.13 -8.74
C ALA A 268 -9.30 -12.67 -8.12
N GLU A 269 -8.15 -12.10 -8.51
CA GLU A 269 -6.85 -12.45 -7.90
C GLU A 269 -6.78 -12.01 -6.44
N LEU A 270 -7.36 -10.88 -6.09
CA LEU A 270 -7.46 -10.41 -4.71
C LEU A 270 -8.26 -11.39 -3.84
N ILE A 271 -9.46 -11.78 -4.30
CA ILE A 271 -10.32 -12.76 -3.60
C ILE A 271 -9.56 -14.08 -3.43
N LYS A 272 -8.93 -14.57 -4.48
CA LYS A 272 -8.11 -15.79 -4.44
C LYS A 272 -6.97 -15.67 -3.42
N SER A 273 -6.25 -14.56 -3.41
CA SER A 273 -5.14 -14.34 -2.47
C SER A 273 -5.61 -14.34 -1.01
N ILE A 274 -6.80 -13.79 -0.73
CA ILE A 274 -7.41 -13.84 0.60
C ILE A 274 -7.72 -15.31 0.97
N ALA A 275 -8.36 -16.06 0.06
CA ALA A 275 -8.69 -17.46 0.29
C ALA A 275 -7.43 -18.33 0.50
N ASP A 276 -6.37 -18.09 -0.25
CA ASP A 276 -5.09 -18.79 -0.11
C ASP A 276 -4.47 -18.54 1.29
N LEU A 277 -4.46 -17.28 1.78
CA LEU A 277 -3.99 -16.93 3.12
C LEU A 277 -4.79 -17.61 4.24
N VAL A 278 -6.10 -17.78 4.04
CA VAL A 278 -6.96 -18.51 4.98
C VAL A 278 -6.62 -20.00 4.97
N ASN A 279 -6.46 -20.60 3.80
CA ASN A 279 -6.12 -22.03 3.64
C ASN A 279 -4.73 -22.33 4.20
N GLU A 280 -3.76 -21.44 4.03
CA GLU A 280 -2.41 -21.51 4.61
C GLU A 280 -2.40 -21.25 6.12
N LYS A 281 -3.55 -20.88 6.73
CA LYS A 281 -3.68 -20.53 8.16
C LYS A 281 -2.81 -19.33 8.58
N ARG A 282 -2.52 -18.45 7.67
CA ARG A 282 -1.80 -17.19 7.95
C ARG A 282 -2.73 -16.09 8.45
N ILE A 283 -4.00 -16.15 8.07
CA ILE A 283 -5.07 -15.32 8.62
C ILE A 283 -6.13 -16.25 9.21
N ASP A 284 -6.32 -16.14 10.52
CA ASP A 284 -7.41 -16.78 11.23
C ASP A 284 -8.57 -15.79 11.37
N GLY A 285 -9.78 -16.32 11.60
CA GLY A 285 -10.97 -15.51 11.86
C GLY A 285 -11.88 -15.32 10.65
N ILE A 286 -11.47 -15.70 9.44
CA ILE A 286 -12.31 -15.69 8.23
C ILE A 286 -12.99 -17.05 8.09
N SER A 287 -14.29 -17.05 7.83
CA SER A 287 -15.09 -18.26 7.54
C SER A 287 -15.31 -18.45 6.05
N ASN A 288 -15.61 -17.38 5.30
CA ASN A 288 -15.84 -17.43 3.87
C ASN A 288 -15.48 -16.10 3.20
N VAL A 289 -15.25 -16.10 1.88
CA VAL A 289 -15.05 -14.91 1.06
C VAL A 289 -15.92 -15.05 -0.18
N ASN A 290 -16.84 -14.11 -0.37
CA ASN A 290 -17.81 -14.10 -1.47
C ASN A 290 -17.62 -12.84 -2.32
N ASP A 291 -17.88 -12.99 -3.62
CA ASP A 291 -18.08 -11.88 -4.53
C ASP A 291 -19.58 -11.69 -4.73
N GLU A 292 -20.08 -10.59 -4.21
CA GLU A 292 -21.49 -10.19 -4.31
C GLU A 292 -21.66 -8.97 -5.26
N SER A 293 -20.64 -8.69 -6.09
CA SER A 293 -20.69 -7.58 -7.03
C SER A 293 -21.82 -7.75 -8.04
N ASP A 294 -22.57 -6.69 -8.28
CA ASP A 294 -23.70 -6.65 -9.20
C ASP A 294 -23.74 -5.34 -10.03
N ARG A 295 -24.91 -4.95 -10.54
CA ARG A 295 -25.10 -3.73 -11.35
C ARG A 295 -24.97 -2.45 -10.52
N ASP A 296 -25.20 -2.54 -9.21
CA ASP A 296 -25.17 -1.40 -8.29
C ASP A 296 -23.74 -1.08 -7.83
N GLY A 297 -22.81 -2.02 -8.05
CA GLY A 297 -21.40 -1.79 -7.81
C GLY A 297 -20.62 -3.04 -7.36
N MET A 298 -19.38 -2.80 -7.00
CA MET A 298 -18.47 -3.82 -6.48
C MET A 298 -18.77 -4.08 -5.00
N ARG A 299 -18.91 -5.37 -4.61
CA ARG A 299 -19.11 -5.80 -3.24
C ARG A 299 -18.40 -7.14 -3.00
N ILE A 300 -17.24 -7.10 -2.32
CA ILE A 300 -16.57 -8.30 -1.84
C ILE A 300 -16.91 -8.44 -0.35
N VAL A 301 -17.43 -9.57 0.06
CA VAL A 301 -17.84 -9.85 1.43
C VAL A 301 -16.92 -10.91 2.03
N VAL A 302 -16.29 -10.55 3.14
CA VAL A 302 -15.46 -11.45 3.96
C VAL A 302 -16.24 -11.76 5.23
N ASP A 303 -16.84 -12.97 5.31
CA ASP A 303 -17.54 -13.45 6.48
C ASP A 303 -16.56 -13.85 7.59
N LEU A 304 -16.77 -13.36 8.79
CA LEU A 304 -15.89 -13.64 9.92
C LEU A 304 -16.42 -14.81 10.77
N LYS A 305 -15.56 -15.44 11.54
CA LYS A 305 -15.93 -16.40 12.57
C LYS A 305 -16.45 -15.66 13.78
N ARG A 306 -17.31 -16.33 14.58
CA ARG A 306 -18.04 -15.74 15.73
C ARG A 306 -17.15 -15.04 16.77
N GLU A 307 -15.90 -15.51 16.95
CA GLU A 307 -14.96 -15.00 17.95
C GLU A 307 -13.86 -14.13 17.32
N ALA A 308 -14.01 -13.76 16.05
CA ALA A 308 -12.99 -13.00 15.34
C ALA A 308 -13.21 -11.49 15.52
N ASN A 309 -12.15 -10.75 15.87
CA ASN A 309 -12.20 -9.30 15.87
C ASN A 309 -12.03 -8.78 14.44
N ALA A 310 -13.06 -8.11 13.91
CA ALA A 310 -13.12 -7.62 12.54
C ALA A 310 -11.97 -6.66 12.20
N ASN A 311 -11.61 -5.76 13.11
CA ASN A 311 -10.53 -4.79 12.89
C ASN A 311 -9.16 -5.48 12.78
N VAL A 312 -8.90 -6.48 13.61
CA VAL A 312 -7.65 -7.26 13.57
C VAL A 312 -7.51 -8.02 12.26
N VAL A 313 -8.60 -8.64 11.81
CA VAL A 313 -8.62 -9.34 10.52
C VAL A 313 -8.43 -8.36 9.38
N LEU A 314 -9.12 -7.22 9.39
CA LEU A 314 -8.99 -6.16 8.39
C LEU A 314 -7.56 -5.62 8.30
N ASN A 315 -6.91 -5.37 9.42
CA ASN A 315 -5.52 -4.90 9.45
C ASN A 315 -4.55 -5.95 8.89
N LYS A 316 -4.77 -7.23 9.17
CA LYS A 316 -4.01 -8.33 8.55
C LYS A 316 -4.23 -8.38 7.03
N LEU A 317 -5.46 -8.19 6.57
CA LEU A 317 -5.80 -8.12 5.15
C LEU A 317 -5.09 -6.95 4.45
N PHE A 318 -5.08 -5.75 5.03
CA PHE A 318 -4.33 -4.61 4.49
C PHE A 318 -2.82 -4.87 4.41
N LYS A 319 -2.26 -5.57 5.39
CA LYS A 319 -0.82 -5.85 5.45
C LYS A 319 -0.37 -6.97 4.49
N MET A 320 -1.24 -7.95 4.23
CA MET A 320 -0.89 -9.21 3.57
C MET A 320 -1.48 -9.36 2.17
N THR A 321 -2.38 -8.48 1.75
CA THR A 321 -3.08 -8.55 0.46
C THR A 321 -3.01 -7.21 -0.29
N ALA A 322 -3.49 -7.20 -1.53
CA ALA A 322 -3.57 -5.99 -2.35
C ALA A 322 -4.73 -5.04 -1.96
N LEU A 323 -5.47 -5.29 -0.84
CA LEU A 323 -6.38 -4.31 -0.26
C LEU A 323 -5.67 -3.02 0.17
N GLN A 324 -4.39 -3.09 0.45
CA GLN A 324 -3.51 -1.93 0.52
C GLN A 324 -2.28 -2.17 -0.35
N THR A 325 -2.04 -1.29 -1.30
CA THR A 325 -0.90 -1.35 -2.19
C THR A 325 -0.30 0.02 -2.43
N SER A 326 0.82 0.09 -3.12
CA SER A 326 1.44 1.36 -3.46
C SER A 326 1.52 1.55 -4.96
N PHE A 327 1.17 2.75 -5.43
CA PHE A 327 1.39 3.19 -6.79
C PHE A 327 2.77 3.85 -6.90
N PRO A 328 3.73 3.24 -7.62
CA PRO A 328 5.04 3.84 -7.82
C PRO A 328 4.94 4.90 -8.91
N VAL A 329 4.94 6.18 -8.54
CA VAL A 329 4.93 7.29 -9.49
C VAL A 329 6.28 7.44 -10.14
N ASN A 330 6.29 7.54 -11.46
CA ASN A 330 7.47 7.85 -12.27
C ASN A 330 7.03 8.71 -13.47
N CYS A 331 7.09 10.02 -13.33
CA CYS A 331 6.55 10.99 -14.26
C CYS A 331 7.54 11.29 -15.38
N ILE A 332 7.69 10.34 -16.33
CA ILE A 332 8.52 10.51 -17.52
C ILE A 332 7.62 10.71 -18.75
N ALA A 333 7.86 11.77 -19.52
CA ALA A 333 7.17 12.04 -20.77
C ALA A 333 8.12 12.63 -21.82
N LEU A 334 7.66 12.68 -23.06
CA LEU A 334 8.38 13.33 -24.16
C LEU A 334 8.13 14.84 -24.12
N VAL A 335 9.20 15.59 -24.04
CA VAL A 335 9.24 17.06 -24.21
C VAL A 335 10.04 17.36 -25.46
N HIS A 336 9.41 17.86 -26.51
CA HIS A 336 10.02 18.07 -27.83
C HIS A 336 10.77 16.81 -28.33
N GLY A 337 10.12 15.64 -28.23
CA GLY A 337 10.68 14.35 -28.65
C GLY A 337 11.79 13.77 -27.78
N ARG A 338 12.09 14.36 -26.61
CA ARG A 338 13.11 13.88 -25.67
C ARG A 338 12.49 13.46 -24.34
N PRO A 339 12.83 12.29 -23.80
CA PRO A 339 12.31 11.85 -22.52
C PRO A 339 12.87 12.73 -21.39
N LYS A 340 11.98 13.24 -20.54
CA LYS A 340 12.32 14.01 -19.34
C LYS A 340 11.51 13.55 -18.14
N MET A 341 12.12 13.60 -16.96
CA MET A 341 11.44 13.52 -15.67
C MET A 341 10.78 14.86 -15.40
N LEU A 342 9.49 14.87 -15.04
CA LEU A 342 8.69 16.08 -14.90
C LEU A 342 8.11 16.20 -13.49
N THR A 343 8.12 17.41 -12.97
CA THR A 343 7.41 17.80 -11.76
C THR A 343 5.95 18.13 -12.10
N LEU A 344 5.07 18.27 -11.10
CA LEU A 344 3.70 18.74 -11.31
C LEU A 344 3.69 20.08 -12.04
N LYS A 345 4.52 21.03 -11.61
CA LYS A 345 4.65 22.35 -12.24
C LYS A 345 5.06 22.26 -13.71
N ASP A 346 6.01 21.36 -14.04
CA ASP A 346 6.45 21.15 -15.42
C ASP A 346 5.31 20.62 -16.30
N CYS A 347 4.53 19.67 -15.80
CA CYS A 347 3.38 19.12 -16.54
C CYS A 347 2.35 20.19 -16.86
N ILE A 348 1.98 20.99 -15.88
CA ILE A 348 1.03 22.12 -16.03
C ILE A 348 1.61 23.15 -16.99
N ARG A 349 2.88 23.54 -16.84
CA ARG A 349 3.55 24.50 -17.72
C ARG A 349 3.49 24.05 -19.17
N HIS A 350 3.91 22.84 -19.50
CA HIS A 350 3.92 22.36 -20.88
C HIS A 350 2.54 22.25 -21.50
N PHE A 351 1.54 21.91 -20.70
CA PHE A 351 0.15 21.93 -21.16
C PHE A 351 -0.33 23.36 -21.47
N VAL A 352 -0.06 24.33 -20.57
CA VAL A 352 -0.47 25.74 -20.77
C VAL A 352 0.26 26.35 -21.97
N GLU A 353 1.59 26.10 -22.12
CA GLU A 353 2.38 26.51 -23.28
C GLU A 353 1.77 25.95 -24.59
N HIS A 354 1.41 24.68 -24.57
CA HIS A 354 0.75 24.04 -25.72
C HIS A 354 -0.61 24.67 -26.04
N ARG A 355 -1.44 24.94 -25.03
CA ARG A 355 -2.73 25.63 -25.23
C ARG A 355 -2.53 27.03 -25.79
N HIS A 356 -1.52 27.73 -25.35
CA HIS A 356 -1.18 29.05 -25.87
C HIS A 356 -0.83 28.99 -27.36
N ASP A 357 0.00 28.04 -27.78
CA ASP A 357 0.34 27.86 -29.19
C ASP A 357 -0.89 27.48 -30.05
N VAL A 358 -1.72 26.57 -29.55
CA VAL A 358 -2.97 26.15 -30.20
C VAL A 358 -3.92 27.35 -30.39
N VAL A 359 -4.13 28.16 -29.37
CA VAL A 359 -5.01 29.36 -29.43
C VAL A 359 -4.48 30.36 -30.45
N ILE A 360 -3.17 30.65 -30.44
CA ILE A 360 -2.56 31.57 -31.42
C ILE A 360 -2.71 31.02 -32.84
N ARG A 361 -2.42 29.74 -33.10
CA ARG A 361 -2.55 29.15 -34.45
C ARG A 361 -4.00 29.14 -34.91
N ARG A 362 -4.94 28.76 -34.05
CA ARG A 362 -6.36 28.82 -34.34
C ARG A 362 -6.82 30.24 -34.68
N THR A 363 -6.42 31.23 -33.87
CA THR A 363 -6.78 32.63 -34.08
C THR A 363 -6.22 33.16 -35.39
N ARG A 364 -4.99 32.77 -35.77
CA ARG A 364 -4.41 33.13 -37.07
C ARG A 364 -5.18 32.50 -38.22
N TYR A 365 -5.61 31.25 -38.09
CA TYR A 365 -6.44 30.58 -39.09
C TYR A 365 -7.80 31.26 -39.22
N ASP A 366 -8.49 31.52 -38.10
CA ASP A 366 -9.80 32.14 -38.08
C ASP A 366 -9.71 33.58 -38.59
N LEU A 367 -8.66 34.33 -38.26
CA LEU A 367 -8.37 35.68 -38.78
C LEU A 367 -8.22 35.63 -40.30
N ARG A 368 -7.38 34.73 -40.82
CA ARG A 368 -7.17 34.58 -42.27
C ARG A 368 -8.49 34.27 -42.99
N LYS A 369 -9.27 33.32 -42.45
CA LYS A 369 -10.58 32.98 -43.00
C LYS A 369 -11.60 34.10 -42.93
N ALA A 370 -11.61 34.88 -41.85
CA ALA A 370 -12.45 36.04 -41.70
C ALA A 370 -12.06 37.18 -42.68
N GLN A 371 -10.76 37.41 -42.86
CA GLN A 371 -10.25 38.39 -43.85
C GLN A 371 -10.54 37.95 -45.30
N GLU A 372 -10.32 36.66 -45.64
CA GLU A 372 -10.69 36.11 -46.95
C GLU A 372 -12.18 36.29 -47.24
N ARG A 373 -13.07 36.07 -46.29
CA ARG A 373 -14.51 36.20 -46.41
C ARG A 373 -14.93 37.70 -46.47
N ALA A 374 -14.38 38.52 -45.61
CA ALA A 374 -14.64 39.98 -45.58
C ALA A 374 -14.24 40.64 -46.90
N HIS A 375 -13.11 40.24 -47.47
CA HIS A 375 -12.61 40.70 -48.78
C HIS A 375 -13.60 40.39 -49.93
N ILE A 376 -14.13 39.14 -49.93
CA ILE A 376 -15.17 38.76 -50.90
C ILE A 376 -16.46 39.55 -50.70
N LEU A 377 -16.89 39.72 -49.44
CA LEU A 377 -18.09 40.51 -49.08
C LEU A 377 -17.96 41.98 -49.50
N GLU A 378 -16.79 42.58 -49.32
CA GLU A 378 -16.53 43.97 -49.76
C GLU A 378 -16.79 44.12 -51.27
N GLY A 379 -16.30 43.19 -52.09
CA GLY A 379 -16.61 43.16 -53.49
C GLY A 379 -18.10 42.94 -53.82
N LEU A 380 -18.80 42.10 -53.06
CA LEU A 380 -20.24 41.88 -53.22
C LEU A 380 -21.08 43.08 -52.81
N ILE A 381 -20.67 43.84 -51.80
CA ILE A 381 -21.30 45.07 -51.33
C ILE A 381 -21.15 46.14 -52.43
N ILE A 382 -19.91 46.37 -52.95
CA ILE A 382 -19.69 47.29 -54.08
C ILE A 382 -20.59 46.93 -55.28
N ALA A 383 -20.73 45.63 -55.57
CA ALA A 383 -21.60 45.17 -56.65
C ALA A 383 -23.09 45.40 -56.33
N SER A 384 -23.51 45.27 -55.12
CA SER A 384 -24.85 45.41 -54.61
C SER A 384 -25.28 46.88 -54.67
N ASP A 385 -24.41 47.80 -54.27
CA ASP A 385 -24.62 49.24 -54.25
C ASP A 385 -24.67 49.82 -55.70
N ASN A 386 -24.07 49.14 -56.67
CA ASN A 386 -24.04 49.54 -58.09
C ASN A 386 -24.71 48.51 -59.01
N ILE A 387 -25.81 47.88 -58.58
CA ILE A 387 -26.39 46.71 -59.19
C ILE A 387 -26.73 46.91 -60.65
N ASP A 388 -27.33 48.05 -61.05
CA ASP A 388 -27.74 48.34 -62.43
C ASP A 388 -26.54 48.34 -63.38
N GLU A 389 -25.44 48.92 -62.96
CA GLU A 389 -24.19 48.99 -63.74
C GLU A 389 -23.52 47.60 -63.85
N VAL A 390 -23.51 46.84 -62.76
CA VAL A 390 -22.95 45.47 -62.72
C VAL A 390 -23.74 44.54 -63.65
N VAL A 391 -25.07 44.59 -63.62
CA VAL A 391 -25.93 43.78 -64.51
C VAL A 391 -25.74 44.21 -65.96
N HIS A 392 -25.59 45.52 -66.23
CA HIS A 392 -25.32 46.00 -67.61
C HIS A 392 -23.97 45.47 -68.12
N ILE A 393 -22.89 45.52 -67.33
CA ILE A 393 -21.56 45.00 -67.70
C ILE A 393 -21.61 43.51 -67.95
N ILE A 394 -22.23 42.70 -67.08
CA ILE A 394 -22.35 41.26 -67.24
C ILE A 394 -23.14 40.90 -68.52
N ARG A 395 -24.23 41.61 -68.79
CA ARG A 395 -25.01 41.38 -70.02
C ARG A 395 -24.35 41.80 -71.35
N ALA A 396 -23.47 42.81 -71.26
CA ALA A 396 -22.68 43.26 -72.36
C ALA A 396 -21.47 42.38 -72.72
N SER A 397 -21.03 41.57 -71.83
CA SER A 397 -19.87 40.68 -71.95
C SER A 397 -20.27 39.38 -72.71
N LYS A 398 -19.33 38.85 -73.51
CA LYS A 398 -19.57 37.64 -74.34
C LYS A 398 -19.34 36.34 -73.57
N ASN A 399 -18.60 36.38 -72.52
CA ASN A 399 -18.27 35.27 -71.66
C ASN A 399 -17.96 35.74 -70.24
N PRO A 400 -17.96 34.79 -69.20
CA PRO A 400 -17.71 35.17 -67.80
C PRO A 400 -16.34 35.83 -67.58
N GLN A 401 -15.29 35.43 -68.33
CA GLN A 401 -13.93 35.97 -68.17
C GLN A 401 -13.85 37.42 -68.63
N GLU A 402 -14.57 37.83 -69.70
CA GLU A 402 -14.68 39.21 -70.21
C GLU A 402 -15.49 40.08 -69.23
N ALA A 403 -16.53 39.51 -68.62
CA ALA A 403 -17.30 40.17 -67.55
C ALA A 403 -16.45 40.42 -66.28
N MET A 404 -15.70 39.45 -65.86
CA MET A 404 -14.77 39.59 -64.71
C MET A 404 -13.76 40.73 -64.97
N LYS A 405 -13.10 40.70 -66.12
CA LYS A 405 -12.14 41.73 -66.52
C LYS A 405 -12.74 43.15 -66.56
N ALA A 406 -13.91 43.31 -67.11
CA ALA A 406 -14.60 44.60 -67.13
C ALA A 406 -15.03 45.12 -65.76
N LEU A 407 -15.46 44.19 -64.89
CA LEU A 407 -15.79 44.51 -63.48
C LEU A 407 -14.53 44.92 -62.67
N MET A 408 -13.40 44.21 -62.87
CA MET A 408 -12.11 44.56 -62.26
C MET A 408 -11.65 45.97 -62.68
N GLU A 409 -11.69 46.27 -63.96
CA GLU A 409 -11.29 47.61 -64.48
C GLU A 409 -12.21 48.71 -63.99
N ARG A 410 -13.50 48.46 -63.88
CA ARG A 410 -14.51 49.49 -63.59
C ARG A 410 -14.57 49.83 -62.07
N PHE A 411 -14.55 48.81 -61.21
CA PHE A 411 -14.73 48.94 -59.74
C PHE A 411 -13.42 48.73 -58.99
N ASN A 412 -12.29 48.60 -59.67
CA ASN A 412 -10.99 48.35 -59.06
C ASN A 412 -11.01 47.09 -58.14
N LEU A 413 -11.66 46.01 -58.63
CA LEU A 413 -11.80 44.76 -57.92
C LEU A 413 -10.67 43.81 -58.27
N ASP A 414 -10.38 42.85 -57.41
CA ASP A 414 -9.49 41.73 -57.76
C ASP A 414 -10.24 40.57 -58.41
N ASN A 415 -9.48 39.54 -58.85
CA ASN A 415 -10.02 38.40 -59.53
C ASN A 415 -10.99 37.56 -58.70
N LEU A 416 -10.73 37.45 -57.37
CA LEU A 416 -11.59 36.72 -56.45
C LEU A 416 -12.92 37.41 -56.21
N GLN A 417 -12.92 38.74 -56.04
CA GLN A 417 -14.09 39.56 -55.91
C GLN A 417 -14.92 39.56 -57.18
N ALA A 418 -14.30 39.79 -58.32
CA ALA A 418 -14.96 39.77 -59.61
C ALA A 418 -15.60 38.42 -59.94
N LYS A 419 -14.93 37.33 -59.60
CA LYS A 419 -15.48 35.97 -59.74
C LYS A 419 -16.69 35.77 -58.83
N ALA A 420 -16.63 36.18 -57.57
CA ALA A 420 -17.75 36.06 -56.64
C ALA A 420 -18.98 36.84 -57.10
N ILE A 421 -18.77 38.00 -57.73
CA ILE A 421 -19.85 38.82 -58.33
C ILE A 421 -20.47 38.08 -59.51
N VAL A 422 -19.70 37.55 -60.45
CA VAL A 422 -20.20 36.82 -61.64
C VAL A 422 -20.94 35.52 -61.24
N ASP A 423 -20.46 34.83 -60.16
CA ASP A 423 -21.10 33.63 -59.63
C ASP A 423 -22.29 33.89 -58.72
N MET A 424 -22.67 35.19 -58.52
CA MET A 424 -23.75 35.63 -57.64
C MET A 424 -25.12 35.23 -58.20
N ARG A 425 -25.96 34.66 -57.32
CA ARG A 425 -27.34 34.28 -57.71
C ARG A 425 -28.26 35.52 -57.73
N LEU A 426 -29.17 35.60 -58.68
CA LEU A 426 -30.14 36.71 -58.75
C LEU A 426 -30.98 36.89 -57.44
N ALA A 427 -31.23 35.85 -56.70
CA ALA A 427 -31.96 35.92 -55.46
C ALA A 427 -31.18 36.72 -54.39
N GLN A 428 -29.87 36.91 -54.52
CA GLN A 428 -29.02 37.68 -53.59
C GLN A 428 -29.05 39.18 -53.82
N LEU A 429 -29.75 39.61 -54.87
CA LEU A 429 -29.93 41.02 -55.27
C LEU A 429 -31.14 41.71 -54.60
N THR A 430 -31.86 41.03 -53.71
CA THR A 430 -33.00 41.63 -52.99
C THR A 430 -32.52 42.49 -51.80
N ASN A 431 -33.24 43.61 -51.52
CA ASN A 431 -32.93 44.55 -50.45
C ASN A 431 -32.68 43.81 -49.08
N MET A 432 -33.50 42.80 -48.77
CA MET A 432 -33.33 42.00 -47.54
C MET A 432 -32.01 41.21 -47.52
N GLN A 433 -31.41 40.84 -48.67
CA GLN A 433 -30.11 40.20 -48.74
C GLN A 433 -28.97 41.21 -48.70
N GLN A 434 -29.16 42.43 -49.15
CA GLN A 434 -28.19 43.51 -49.04
C GLN A 434 -27.93 43.87 -47.58
N GLU A 435 -28.99 44.07 -46.78
CA GLU A 435 -28.87 44.29 -45.35
C GLU A 435 -28.07 43.15 -44.65
N LYS A 436 -28.36 41.87 -45.02
CA LYS A 436 -27.62 40.74 -44.48
C LYS A 436 -26.13 40.72 -44.85
N LEU A 437 -25.77 41.17 -46.05
CA LEU A 437 -24.36 41.27 -46.46
C LEU A 437 -23.61 42.32 -45.65
N HIS A 438 -24.22 43.46 -45.36
CA HIS A 438 -23.65 44.50 -44.52
C HIS A 438 -23.55 44.02 -43.07
N ASP A 439 -24.59 43.38 -42.53
CA ASP A 439 -24.58 42.84 -41.18
C ASP A 439 -23.47 41.78 -41.01
N GLU A 440 -23.32 40.85 -42.01
CA GLU A 440 -22.25 39.82 -42.05
C GLU A 440 -20.86 40.48 -42.08
N PHE A 441 -20.70 41.55 -42.91
CA PHE A 441 -19.44 42.26 -43.04
C PHE A 441 -19.07 42.96 -41.72
N ASP A 442 -20.01 43.66 -41.10
CA ASP A 442 -19.80 44.32 -39.82
C ASP A 442 -19.46 43.36 -38.69
N GLU A 443 -20.13 42.19 -38.69
CA GLU A 443 -19.80 41.12 -37.74
C GLU A 443 -18.40 40.57 -37.97
N LEU A 444 -18.02 40.36 -39.25
CA LEU A 444 -16.66 39.90 -39.58
C LEU A 444 -15.60 40.94 -39.22
N GLN A 445 -15.83 42.21 -39.43
CA GLN A 445 -14.89 43.27 -39.04
C GLN A 445 -14.69 43.31 -37.52
N ARG A 446 -15.73 43.09 -36.72
CA ARG A 446 -15.62 42.99 -35.27
C ARG A 446 -14.81 41.73 -34.88
N LYS A 447 -15.03 40.57 -35.54
CA LYS A 447 -14.25 39.36 -35.33
C LYS A 447 -12.77 39.57 -35.71
N ILE A 448 -12.49 40.21 -36.83
CA ILE A 448 -11.12 40.51 -37.28
C ILE A 448 -10.41 41.37 -36.24
N ALA A 449 -11.03 42.45 -35.80
CA ALA A 449 -10.44 43.31 -34.76
C ALA A 449 -10.21 42.55 -33.44
N TYR A 450 -11.12 41.69 -33.05
CA TYR A 450 -10.96 40.84 -31.86
C TYR A 450 -9.82 39.82 -32.01
N TYR A 451 -9.68 39.19 -33.16
CA TYR A 451 -8.60 38.23 -33.42
C TYR A 451 -7.24 38.91 -33.44
N GLU A 452 -7.16 40.12 -34.04
CA GLU A 452 -5.94 40.94 -34.03
C GLU A 452 -5.57 41.38 -32.62
N GLN A 453 -6.54 41.71 -31.76
CA GLN A 453 -6.30 41.97 -30.34
C GLN A 453 -5.72 40.74 -29.62
N ILE A 454 -6.30 39.54 -29.82
CA ILE A 454 -5.77 38.33 -29.21
C ILE A 454 -4.32 38.06 -29.63
N LEU A 455 -3.97 38.30 -30.88
CA LEU A 455 -2.62 38.08 -31.41
C LEU A 455 -1.61 39.14 -30.97
N SER A 456 -2.06 40.33 -30.59
CA SER A 456 -1.18 41.44 -30.14
C SER A 456 -1.06 41.57 -28.62
N ASP A 457 -2.05 41.05 -27.88
CA ASP A 457 -2.15 41.15 -26.41
C ASP A 457 -2.09 39.77 -25.77
N ASP A 458 -0.92 39.44 -25.16
CA ASP A 458 -0.69 38.14 -24.48
C ASP A 458 -1.63 37.95 -23.26
N GLU A 459 -2.01 39.06 -22.57
CA GLU A 459 -2.92 38.94 -21.41
C GLU A 459 -4.35 38.59 -21.87
N LEU A 460 -4.79 39.11 -23.01
CA LEU A 460 -6.06 38.74 -23.60
C LEU A 460 -6.04 37.27 -24.07
N CYS A 461 -4.94 36.82 -24.67
CA CYS A 461 -4.74 35.40 -25.05
C CYS A 461 -4.83 34.48 -23.82
N LYS A 462 -4.15 34.83 -22.73
CA LYS A 462 -4.22 34.09 -21.45
C LYS A 462 -5.65 34.08 -20.89
N LYS A 463 -6.39 35.19 -21.02
CA LYS A 463 -7.79 35.23 -20.59
C LYS A 463 -8.64 34.27 -21.40
N VAL A 464 -8.51 34.22 -22.72
CA VAL A 464 -9.21 33.25 -23.59
C VAL A 464 -8.91 31.83 -23.18
N ILE A 465 -7.64 31.49 -22.88
CA ILE A 465 -7.25 30.15 -22.42
C ILE A 465 -7.94 29.81 -21.08
N LYS A 466 -7.97 30.76 -20.13
CA LYS A 466 -8.64 30.57 -18.84
C LYS A 466 -10.14 30.33 -19.01
N ASP A 467 -10.80 31.13 -19.80
CA ASP A 467 -12.24 31.03 -20.05
C ASP A 467 -12.59 29.67 -20.69
N GLU A 468 -11.79 29.18 -21.65
CA GLU A 468 -11.94 27.85 -22.26
C GLU A 468 -11.68 26.70 -21.25
N LEU A 469 -10.71 26.84 -20.36
CA LEU A 469 -10.46 25.85 -19.33
C LEU A 469 -11.60 25.78 -18.31
N ILE A 470 -12.17 26.93 -17.94
CA ILE A 470 -13.33 26.98 -17.05
C ILE A 470 -14.55 26.34 -17.72
N GLU A 471 -14.80 26.61 -18.99
CA GLU A 471 -15.86 25.93 -19.76
C GLU A 471 -15.68 24.41 -19.75
N VAL A 472 -14.48 23.93 -19.96
CA VAL A 472 -14.15 22.48 -19.89
C VAL A 472 -14.42 21.91 -18.51
N LYS A 473 -14.06 22.65 -17.43
CA LYS A 473 -14.34 22.25 -16.05
C LYS A 473 -15.84 22.14 -15.79
N GLU A 474 -16.63 23.13 -16.23
CA GLU A 474 -18.08 23.13 -16.04
C GLU A 474 -18.78 22.01 -16.83
N LYS A 475 -18.28 21.69 -18.01
CA LYS A 475 -18.91 20.71 -18.91
C LYS A 475 -18.55 19.27 -18.59
N TYR A 476 -17.34 18.99 -18.16
CA TYR A 476 -16.79 17.63 -17.98
C TYR A 476 -16.32 17.32 -16.56
N GLY A 477 -16.29 18.32 -15.68
CA GLY A 477 -15.85 18.16 -14.30
C GLY A 477 -16.81 17.29 -13.48
N ASP A 478 -16.26 16.48 -12.59
CA ASP A 478 -16.98 15.69 -11.63
C ASP A 478 -16.31 15.76 -10.26
N GLU A 479 -16.93 15.17 -9.25
CA GLU A 479 -16.36 15.10 -7.91
C GLU A 479 -15.18 14.12 -7.84
N ARG A 480 -14.29 14.35 -6.88
CA ARG A 480 -13.19 13.45 -6.55
C ARG A 480 -13.73 12.09 -6.09
N ARG A 481 -13.19 11.01 -6.65
CA ARG A 481 -13.54 9.64 -6.28
C ARG A 481 -12.68 9.10 -5.14
N THR A 482 -11.37 9.39 -5.15
CA THR A 482 -10.42 8.90 -4.15
C THR A 482 -10.35 9.85 -2.95
N GLU A 483 -10.68 9.37 -1.77
CA GLU A 483 -10.61 10.14 -0.52
C GLU A 483 -9.16 10.21 0.01
N ILE A 484 -8.76 11.38 0.54
CA ILE A 484 -7.43 11.60 1.10
C ILE A 484 -7.50 11.47 2.62
N ARG A 485 -6.72 10.56 3.21
CA ARG A 485 -6.56 10.41 4.65
C ARG A 485 -5.15 10.84 5.07
N LEU A 486 -5.07 11.95 5.79
CA LEU A 486 -3.80 12.61 6.15
C LEU A 486 -2.99 11.80 7.17
N SER A 487 -3.63 11.04 8.03
CA SER A 487 -2.95 10.14 8.96
C SER A 487 -2.56 8.85 8.26
N SER A 488 -1.27 8.61 8.15
CA SER A 488 -0.73 7.27 7.93
C SER A 488 -0.62 6.52 9.26
N GLU A 489 -1.51 6.76 10.19
CA GLU A 489 -1.60 5.89 11.36
C GLU A 489 -1.85 4.49 10.80
N GLU A 490 -0.74 3.76 10.62
CA GLU A 490 -0.79 2.32 10.64
C GLU A 490 -1.57 2.02 11.92
N PHE A 491 -2.81 1.54 11.77
CA PHE A 491 -3.54 1.00 12.91
C PHE A 491 -2.57 0.06 13.58
N ASN A 492 -2.10 0.46 14.75
CA ASN A 492 -1.24 -0.41 15.52
C ASN A 492 -2.14 -1.57 15.96
N PRO A 493 -1.92 -2.82 15.56
CA PRO A 493 -2.72 -3.94 16.01
C PRO A 493 -2.80 -4.00 17.55
N GLU A 494 -1.85 -3.36 18.23
CA GLU A 494 -1.81 -3.22 19.69
C GLU A 494 -3.02 -2.45 20.22
N ASP A 495 -3.57 -1.50 19.43
CA ASP A 495 -4.71 -0.67 19.87
C ASP A 495 -6.03 -1.49 19.98
N PHE A 496 -6.06 -2.70 19.43
CA PHE A 496 -7.23 -3.60 19.46
C PHE A 496 -7.13 -4.72 20.49
N TYR A 497 -6.04 -4.80 21.22
CA TYR A 497 -5.87 -5.74 22.32
C TYR A 497 -5.62 -4.94 23.61
N ALA A 498 -6.39 -5.24 24.66
CA ALA A 498 -6.00 -4.81 25.99
C ALA A 498 -4.62 -5.39 26.33
N ASP A 499 -3.77 -4.64 27.04
CA ASP A 499 -2.43 -5.10 27.44
C ASP A 499 -2.50 -6.07 28.63
N ASP A 500 -3.36 -7.09 28.50
CA ASP A 500 -3.61 -8.09 29.53
C ASP A 500 -2.38 -8.97 29.79
N GLU A 501 -2.23 -9.40 31.04
CA GLU A 501 -1.19 -10.33 31.43
C GLU A 501 -1.55 -11.75 30.97
N VAL A 502 -0.62 -12.38 30.27
CA VAL A 502 -0.76 -13.74 29.73
C VAL A 502 0.45 -14.60 30.09
N VAL A 503 0.23 -15.90 30.09
CA VAL A 503 1.27 -16.89 30.27
C VAL A 503 1.49 -17.63 28.94
N ILE A 504 2.69 -17.53 28.40
CA ILE A 504 3.11 -18.24 27.20
C ILE A 504 3.73 -19.56 27.60
N THR A 505 3.22 -20.66 27.07
CA THR A 505 3.76 -21.99 27.28
C THR A 505 4.29 -22.56 25.97
N ILE A 506 5.49 -23.16 26.02
CA ILE A 506 6.14 -23.84 24.89
C ILE A 506 6.43 -25.27 25.32
N SER A 507 5.96 -26.25 24.56
CA SER A 507 6.27 -27.64 24.81
C SER A 507 7.60 -28.06 24.17
N ARG A 508 8.16 -29.19 24.58
CA ARG A 508 9.39 -29.75 24.02
C ARG A 508 9.32 -30.04 22.51
N LEU A 509 8.14 -30.42 22.01
CA LEU A 509 7.91 -30.62 20.58
C LEU A 509 7.63 -29.33 19.82
N GLY A 510 7.74 -28.14 20.50
CA GLY A 510 7.59 -26.83 19.88
C GLY A 510 6.15 -26.38 19.68
N TYR A 511 5.18 -26.86 20.47
CA TYR A 511 3.83 -26.30 20.50
C TYR A 511 3.79 -25.10 21.42
N ILE A 512 3.26 -23.98 20.91
CA ILE A 512 3.14 -22.70 21.63
C ILE A 512 1.67 -22.30 21.77
N LYS A 513 1.33 -21.73 22.92
CA LYS A 513 0.06 -21.05 23.21
C LYS A 513 0.23 -19.93 24.22
N ARG A 514 -0.70 -19.01 24.25
CA ARG A 514 -0.89 -18.05 25.33
C ARG A 514 -2.17 -18.39 26.10
N THR A 515 -2.15 -18.19 27.41
CA THR A 515 -3.31 -18.40 28.27
C THR A 515 -3.41 -17.19 29.21
N PRO A 516 -4.59 -16.59 29.43
CA PRO A 516 -4.76 -15.49 30.39
C PRO A 516 -4.23 -15.87 31.79
N LEU A 517 -3.53 -14.95 32.46
CA LEU A 517 -2.98 -15.20 33.79
C LEU A 517 -4.09 -15.47 34.83
N ALA A 518 -5.24 -14.82 34.68
CA ALA A 518 -6.42 -15.02 35.53
C ALA A 518 -6.93 -16.48 35.56
N ASP A 519 -6.65 -17.26 34.53
CA ASP A 519 -6.98 -18.70 34.50
C ASP A 519 -6.23 -19.52 35.56
N PHE A 520 -5.09 -19.02 36.09
CA PHE A 520 -4.24 -19.75 37.03
C PHE A 520 -4.48 -19.28 38.46
N ARG A 521 -5.30 -20.00 39.23
CA ARG A 521 -5.63 -19.69 40.65
C ARG A 521 -4.41 -19.90 41.55
N VAL A 522 -4.25 -19.00 42.52
CA VAL A 522 -3.22 -19.13 43.57
C VAL A 522 -3.53 -20.30 44.48
N GLN A 523 -2.51 -21.07 44.88
CA GLN A 523 -2.60 -22.20 45.79
C GLN A 523 -1.62 -22.08 46.94
N SER A 524 -1.88 -22.78 48.04
CA SER A 524 -0.94 -22.83 49.18
C SER A 524 0.29 -23.68 48.81
N ARG A 525 1.48 -23.35 49.41
CA ARG A 525 2.70 -24.12 49.19
C ARG A 525 2.53 -25.56 49.66
N GLY A 526 3.15 -26.51 48.93
CA GLY A 526 3.01 -27.95 49.16
C GLY A 526 1.72 -28.56 48.62
N GLY A 527 0.93 -27.79 47.86
CA GLY A 527 -0.27 -28.25 47.16
C GLY A 527 0.05 -29.26 46.03
N VAL A 528 -0.99 -29.92 45.53
CA VAL A 528 -0.85 -30.97 44.51
C VAL A 528 -0.86 -30.37 43.07
N GLY A 529 -1.23 -29.10 42.93
CA GLY A 529 -1.36 -28.39 41.68
C GLY A 529 -2.62 -28.76 40.87
N SER A 530 -2.87 -28.07 39.80
CA SER A 530 -3.94 -28.32 38.82
C SER A 530 -3.37 -28.60 37.43
N LYS A 531 -4.14 -29.32 36.58
CA LYS A 531 -3.68 -29.62 35.22
C LYS A 531 -3.55 -28.32 34.42
N GLY A 532 -2.33 -27.90 34.08
CA GLY A 532 -2.02 -26.65 33.38
C GLY A 532 -1.79 -26.80 31.86
N GLY A 533 -1.86 -28.05 31.33
CA GLY A 533 -1.72 -28.29 29.92
C GLY A 533 -2.08 -29.73 29.54
N SER A 534 -2.54 -29.93 28.31
CA SER A 534 -2.67 -31.25 27.69
C SER A 534 -1.62 -31.32 26.57
N THR A 535 -0.72 -32.27 26.68
CA THR A 535 0.33 -32.54 25.70
C THR A 535 0.04 -33.85 24.98
N ARG A 536 0.76 -34.16 23.88
CA ARG A 536 0.75 -35.49 23.26
C ARG A 536 1.52 -36.48 24.18
N ASP A 537 1.28 -37.77 23.96
CA ASP A 537 2.09 -38.78 24.60
C ASP A 537 3.57 -38.52 24.27
N GLU A 538 4.46 -38.45 25.28
CA GLU A 538 5.87 -38.11 25.19
C GLU A 538 6.22 -36.61 25.10
N ASP A 539 5.26 -35.66 25.06
CA ASP A 539 5.51 -34.22 25.09
C ASP A 539 5.25 -33.63 26.47
N PHE A 540 5.96 -32.56 26.85
CA PHE A 540 5.75 -31.83 28.09
C PHE A 540 6.08 -30.32 27.92
N ILE A 541 5.52 -29.48 28.79
CA ILE A 541 5.82 -28.05 28.80
C ILE A 541 7.25 -27.83 29.32
N GLU A 542 8.11 -27.37 28.41
CA GLU A 542 9.52 -27.13 28.69
C GLU A 542 9.78 -25.72 29.14
N TYR A 543 9.04 -24.76 28.59
CA TYR A 543 9.19 -23.32 28.90
C TYR A 543 7.87 -22.68 29.23
N ILE A 544 7.92 -21.76 30.20
CA ILE A 544 6.81 -20.89 30.61
C ILE A 544 7.33 -19.47 30.80
N TYR A 545 6.65 -18.51 30.16
CA TYR A 545 7.03 -17.10 30.17
C TYR A 545 5.82 -16.22 30.45
N PRO A 546 5.86 -15.33 31.45
CA PRO A 546 4.87 -14.27 31.59
C PRO A 546 5.14 -13.19 30.55
N ALA A 547 4.09 -12.60 30.01
CA ALA A 547 4.16 -11.47 29.09
C ALA A 547 2.85 -10.70 29.11
N THR A 548 2.84 -9.47 28.56
CA THR A 548 1.62 -8.76 28.24
C THR A 548 1.33 -8.83 26.76
N MET A 549 0.09 -8.57 26.35
CA MET A 549 -0.36 -8.70 24.96
C MET A 549 0.45 -7.85 23.97
N HIS A 550 0.93 -6.68 24.39
CA HIS A 550 1.70 -5.77 23.54
C HIS A 550 3.19 -6.09 23.47
N ASN A 551 3.69 -7.04 24.27
CA ASN A 551 5.11 -7.39 24.24
C ASN A 551 5.53 -8.00 22.89
N THR A 552 6.78 -7.81 22.54
CA THR A 552 7.46 -8.54 21.46
C THR A 552 8.30 -9.65 22.08
N MET A 553 8.03 -10.89 21.69
CA MET A 553 8.84 -12.03 22.08
C MET A 553 10.01 -12.18 21.13
N LEU A 554 11.22 -12.29 21.68
CA LEU A 554 12.44 -12.71 20.99
C LEU A 554 12.68 -14.18 21.32
N PHE A 555 12.73 -15.03 20.31
CA PHE A 555 12.99 -16.47 20.45
C PHE A 555 14.41 -16.75 20.00
N PHE A 556 15.19 -17.40 20.89
CA PHE A 556 16.57 -17.76 20.63
C PHE A 556 16.67 -19.28 20.47
N THR A 557 17.21 -19.72 19.35
CA THR A 557 17.27 -21.15 19.01
C THR A 557 18.58 -21.77 19.48
N ALA A 558 18.61 -23.12 19.47
CA ALA A 558 19.79 -23.91 19.80
C ALA A 558 20.99 -23.57 18.91
N LYS A 559 20.76 -23.30 17.63
CA LYS A 559 21.78 -22.85 16.65
C LYS A 559 22.22 -21.40 16.83
N GLY A 560 21.66 -20.66 17.82
CA GLY A 560 22.02 -19.29 18.13
C GLY A 560 21.39 -18.24 17.21
N ARG A 561 20.21 -18.51 16.64
CA ARG A 561 19.42 -17.53 15.86
C ARG A 561 18.37 -16.85 16.73
N CYS A 562 17.97 -15.65 16.35
CA CYS A 562 16.90 -14.86 16.97
C CYS A 562 15.77 -14.64 15.99
N TYR A 563 14.53 -14.89 16.44
CA TYR A 563 13.28 -14.63 15.72
C TYR A 563 12.37 -13.74 16.58
N TRP A 564 11.40 -13.06 15.95
CA TRP A 564 10.47 -12.15 16.62
C TRP A 564 9.03 -12.59 16.40
N LEU A 565 8.20 -12.46 17.42
CA LEU A 565 6.77 -12.65 17.34
C LEU A 565 6.08 -11.73 18.34
N LYS A 566 5.00 -11.08 17.92
CA LYS A 566 4.16 -10.33 18.85
C LYS A 566 3.32 -11.27 19.69
N VAL A 567 3.11 -10.95 20.97
CA VAL A 567 2.36 -11.83 21.89
C VAL A 567 0.92 -12.01 21.43
N TYR A 568 0.27 -10.97 20.90
CA TYR A 568 -1.08 -11.06 20.36
C TYR A 568 -1.19 -11.97 19.12
N ASP A 569 -0.10 -12.24 18.40
CA ASP A 569 -0.08 -13.21 17.27
C ASP A 569 0.03 -14.66 17.75
N ILE A 570 0.40 -14.91 19.03
CA ILE A 570 0.44 -16.26 19.61
C ILE A 570 -0.99 -16.76 19.82
N PRO A 571 -1.34 -17.97 19.37
CA PRO A 571 -2.69 -18.49 19.49
C PRO A 571 -3.11 -18.59 20.96
N GLU A 572 -4.30 -18.08 21.26
CA GLU A 572 -4.93 -18.24 22.56
C GLU A 572 -5.39 -19.68 22.76
N GLY A 573 -5.27 -20.17 23.96
CA GLY A 573 -5.66 -21.51 24.29
C GLY A 573 -5.90 -21.68 25.80
N GLY A 574 -7.04 -22.26 26.17
CA GLY A 574 -7.30 -22.62 27.56
C GLY A 574 -6.25 -23.60 28.09
N LYS A 575 -6.26 -23.79 29.42
CA LYS A 575 -5.29 -24.69 30.14
C LYS A 575 -5.11 -26.04 29.49
N ASN A 576 -6.18 -26.65 28.97
CA ASN A 576 -6.18 -28.01 28.42
C ASN A 576 -5.90 -28.06 26.90
N SER A 577 -5.69 -26.95 26.21
CA SER A 577 -5.40 -26.93 24.78
C SER A 577 -3.92 -27.29 24.50
N LYS A 578 -3.66 -27.87 23.33
CA LYS A 578 -2.29 -28.25 22.91
C LYS A 578 -1.47 -27.09 22.33
N GLY A 579 -2.13 -26.00 21.93
CA GLY A 579 -1.51 -24.90 21.19
C GLY A 579 -1.22 -25.27 19.72
N ARG A 580 -0.41 -24.42 19.04
CA ARG A 580 0.01 -24.62 17.64
C ARG A 580 1.51 -24.80 17.53
N ALA A 581 1.96 -25.50 16.50
CA ALA A 581 3.39 -25.68 16.24
C ALA A 581 4.01 -24.32 15.88
N ILE A 582 5.09 -23.95 16.56
CA ILE A 582 5.76 -22.66 16.40
C ILE A 582 6.39 -22.49 15.01
N GLN A 583 6.73 -23.60 14.36
CA GLN A 583 7.22 -23.62 12.98
C GLN A 583 6.19 -23.10 11.96
N ASN A 584 4.88 -23.10 12.30
CA ASN A 584 3.85 -22.49 11.47
C ASN A 584 3.80 -20.96 11.61
N MET A 585 4.50 -20.40 12.59
CA MET A 585 4.49 -18.98 12.91
C MET A 585 5.84 -18.30 12.67
N LEU A 586 6.92 -19.05 12.84
CA LEU A 586 8.29 -18.62 12.66
C LEU A 586 8.99 -19.54 11.65
N ASN A 587 9.76 -18.93 10.77
CA ASN A 587 10.51 -19.68 9.74
C ASN A 587 11.80 -20.31 10.33
N ILE A 588 11.59 -21.25 11.29
CA ILE A 588 12.67 -21.97 11.97
C ILE A 588 13.01 -23.20 11.16
N GLU A 589 14.31 -23.51 11.04
CA GLU A 589 14.77 -24.73 10.38
C GLU A 589 14.25 -25.99 11.10
N PRO A 590 13.92 -27.07 10.36
CA PRO A 590 13.28 -28.25 10.95
C PRO A 590 14.12 -28.96 12.05
N ASP A 591 15.43 -28.79 12.00
CA ASP A 591 16.42 -29.38 12.92
C ASP A 591 16.89 -28.37 14.01
N ASP A 592 16.23 -27.22 14.16
CA ASP A 592 16.52 -26.23 15.19
C ASP A 592 15.35 -26.14 16.19
N ALA A 593 15.68 -25.87 17.44
CA ALA A 593 14.73 -25.81 18.54
C ALA A 593 14.88 -24.51 19.34
N ILE A 594 13.80 -24.02 19.93
CA ILE A 594 13.81 -22.83 20.81
C ILE A 594 14.39 -23.26 22.16
N ASN A 595 15.40 -22.54 22.63
CA ASN A 595 16.06 -22.80 23.90
C ASN A 595 15.89 -21.67 24.92
N ALA A 596 15.63 -20.45 24.49
CA ALA A 596 15.39 -19.32 25.39
C ALA A 596 14.48 -18.28 24.71
N CYS A 597 13.74 -17.54 25.52
CA CYS A 597 12.90 -16.45 25.07
C CYS A 597 13.12 -15.21 25.96
N LEU A 598 12.87 -14.06 25.37
CA LEU A 598 12.89 -12.78 26.05
C LEU A 598 11.71 -11.93 25.58
N HIS A 599 10.92 -11.39 26.48
CA HIS A 599 9.85 -10.45 26.17
C HIS A 599 10.33 -9.03 26.32
N ILE A 600 9.97 -8.15 25.37
CA ILE A 600 10.36 -6.73 25.37
C ILE A 600 9.13 -5.89 25.05
N LYS A 601 8.82 -4.93 25.93
CA LYS A 601 7.67 -4.03 25.77
C LYS A 601 7.93 -2.90 24.78
N LYS A 602 9.15 -2.34 24.76
CA LYS A 602 9.51 -1.13 24.02
C LYS A 602 10.56 -1.36 22.93
N LEU A 603 10.40 -2.40 22.10
CA LEU A 603 11.38 -2.71 21.06
C LEU A 603 11.44 -1.65 19.93
N ALA A 604 10.37 -0.88 19.71
CA ALA A 604 10.31 0.21 18.75
C ALA A 604 10.95 1.52 19.25
N ASP A 605 11.18 1.65 20.55
CA ASP A 605 11.79 2.83 21.16
C ASP A 605 13.31 2.80 20.97
N ALA A 606 13.84 3.76 20.20
CA ALA A 606 15.26 3.83 19.88
C ALA A 606 16.14 4.16 21.08
N GLU A 607 15.67 5.00 22.01
CA GLU A 607 16.39 5.40 23.22
C GLU A 607 16.47 4.22 24.21
N PHE A 608 15.36 3.52 24.40
CA PHE A 608 15.31 2.28 25.15
C PHE A 608 16.27 1.23 24.60
N CYS A 609 16.27 1.03 23.28
CA CYS A 609 17.16 0.05 22.64
C CYS A 609 18.66 0.42 22.76
N GLN A 610 19.00 1.71 22.80
CA GLN A 610 20.39 2.17 22.96
C GLN A 610 20.92 1.98 24.37
N SER A 611 20.04 2.12 25.38
CA SER A 611 20.41 2.04 26.80
C SER A 611 20.43 0.59 27.36
N HIS A 612 19.83 -0.38 26.62
CA HIS A 612 19.70 -1.75 27.09
C HIS A 612 20.53 -2.76 26.30
N TYR A 613 20.83 -3.87 26.95
CA TYR A 613 21.62 -4.98 26.40
C TYR A 613 20.92 -6.31 26.58
N VAL A 614 21.21 -7.26 25.71
CA VAL A 614 20.80 -8.66 25.80
C VAL A 614 21.99 -9.48 26.26
N LEU A 615 21.86 -10.12 27.41
CA LEU A 615 22.83 -11.04 27.96
C LEU A 615 22.44 -12.48 27.64
N PHE A 616 23.37 -13.25 27.16
CA PHE A 616 23.24 -14.68 26.89
C PHE A 616 24.09 -15.49 27.85
N ALA A 617 23.58 -16.60 28.31
CA ALA A 617 24.35 -17.60 29.02
C ALA A 617 24.20 -18.97 28.36
N THR A 618 25.31 -19.69 28.17
CA THR A 618 25.30 -21.01 27.54
C THR A 618 25.47 -22.12 28.56
N LYS A 619 25.10 -23.34 28.16
CA LYS A 619 25.23 -24.55 28.97
C LYS A 619 26.64 -24.72 29.55
N ASN A 620 27.68 -24.39 28.79
CA ASN A 620 29.08 -24.55 29.19
C ASN A 620 29.63 -23.35 30.00
N GLY A 621 28.75 -22.47 30.52
CA GLY A 621 29.14 -21.36 31.39
C GLY A 621 29.73 -20.15 30.66
N VAL A 622 29.48 -19.99 29.34
CA VAL A 622 29.88 -18.81 28.56
C VAL A 622 28.82 -17.73 28.73
N VAL A 623 29.23 -16.48 28.82
CA VAL A 623 28.37 -15.29 28.88
C VAL A 623 28.69 -14.34 27.74
N LYS A 624 27.67 -13.71 27.15
CA LYS A 624 27.82 -12.73 26.07
C LYS A 624 26.86 -11.58 26.28
N LYS A 625 27.33 -10.35 26.06
CA LYS A 625 26.54 -9.11 26.12
C LYS A 625 26.44 -8.50 24.72
N THR A 626 25.25 -8.17 24.25
CA THR A 626 25.00 -7.57 22.94
C THR A 626 24.01 -6.41 23.10
N ARG A 627 24.20 -5.29 22.39
CA ARG A 627 23.27 -4.17 22.46
C ARG A 627 21.89 -4.56 21.92
N LEU A 628 20.82 -4.09 22.56
CA LEU A 628 19.45 -4.36 22.12
C LEU A 628 19.17 -3.79 20.73
N THR A 629 19.83 -2.69 20.34
CA THR A 629 19.75 -2.11 18.98
C THR A 629 20.04 -3.10 17.86
N GLU A 630 20.86 -4.11 18.11
CA GLU A 630 21.18 -5.18 17.14
C GLU A 630 19.97 -6.08 16.83
N TYR A 631 18.92 -6.04 17.68
CA TYR A 631 17.70 -6.82 17.56
C TYR A 631 16.45 -5.95 17.32
N SER A 632 16.59 -4.62 17.13
CA SER A 632 15.47 -3.70 16.95
C SER A 632 14.76 -3.82 15.60
N ARG A 633 15.37 -4.50 14.62
CA ARG A 633 14.81 -4.68 13.26
C ARG A 633 14.43 -6.14 13.00
N PRO A 634 13.15 -6.51 13.18
CA PRO A 634 12.67 -7.86 12.89
C PRO A 634 12.93 -8.30 11.43
N ARG A 635 13.30 -9.57 11.26
CA ARG A 635 13.45 -10.21 9.93
C ARG A 635 12.76 -11.57 9.96
N THR A 636 12.02 -11.89 8.90
CA THR A 636 11.27 -13.16 8.77
C THR A 636 12.16 -14.39 8.84
N ASN A 637 13.38 -14.32 8.32
CA ASN A 637 14.34 -15.44 8.34
C ASN A 637 15.22 -15.45 9.58
N GLY A 638 14.91 -14.63 10.60
CA GLY A 638 15.74 -14.49 11.79
C GLY A 638 17.11 -13.87 11.54
N VAL A 639 17.87 -13.65 12.61
CA VAL A 639 19.27 -13.18 12.57
C VAL A 639 20.15 -14.01 13.48
N ASN A 640 21.45 -14.05 13.21
CA ASN A 640 22.39 -14.66 14.15
C ASN A 640 22.45 -13.83 15.43
N ALA A 641 22.27 -14.47 16.57
CA ALA A 641 22.33 -13.86 17.89
C ALA A 641 23.62 -14.16 18.62
N ILE A 642 24.14 -15.36 18.50
CA ILE A 642 25.40 -15.85 19.11
C ILE A 642 25.96 -16.99 18.27
N SER A 643 27.28 -17.05 18.15
CA SER A 643 27.94 -18.26 17.57
C SER A 643 28.14 -19.28 18.68
N ILE A 644 27.48 -20.41 18.55
CA ILE A 644 27.51 -21.54 19.49
C ILE A 644 28.69 -22.46 19.17
N ARG A 645 29.42 -22.90 20.21
CA ARG A 645 30.47 -23.91 20.06
C ARG A 645 29.85 -25.32 19.98
N GLU A 646 30.62 -26.26 19.50
CA GLU A 646 30.24 -27.68 19.47
C GLU A 646 29.86 -28.14 20.88
N ASP A 647 28.79 -28.90 21.05
CA ASP A 647 28.22 -29.41 22.32
C ASP A 647 27.75 -28.31 23.32
N ASP A 648 27.60 -27.04 22.90
CA ASP A 648 27.06 -25.98 23.70
C ASP A 648 25.66 -25.56 23.20
N ARG A 649 24.91 -24.84 24.03
CA ARG A 649 23.61 -24.24 23.66
C ARG A 649 23.27 -23.08 24.55
N VAL A 650 22.43 -22.15 24.10
CA VAL A 650 21.88 -21.10 24.93
C VAL A 650 20.96 -21.69 25.99
N VAL A 651 21.11 -21.28 27.25
CA VAL A 651 20.28 -21.75 28.37
C VAL A 651 19.43 -20.64 28.92
N SER A 652 19.96 -19.41 29.00
CA SER A 652 19.27 -18.27 29.57
C SER A 652 19.60 -17.00 28.81
N VAL A 653 18.61 -16.13 28.68
CA VAL A 653 18.74 -14.79 28.10
C VAL A 653 18.05 -13.80 29.01
N CYS A 654 18.72 -12.69 29.33
CA CYS A 654 18.17 -11.60 30.14
C CYS A 654 18.37 -10.25 29.46
N LEU A 655 17.46 -9.31 29.75
CA LEU A 655 17.59 -7.89 29.41
C LEU A 655 18.30 -7.17 30.58
N THR A 656 19.25 -6.27 30.28
CA THR A 656 19.96 -5.48 31.28
C THR A 656 20.05 -4.01 30.85
N ASN A 657 20.23 -3.12 31.84
CA ASN A 657 20.35 -1.68 31.64
C ASN A 657 21.81 -1.19 31.53
N GLY A 658 22.80 -2.08 31.61
CA GLY A 658 24.21 -1.76 31.51
C GLY A 658 24.96 -1.68 32.88
N SER A 659 24.24 -1.70 34.02
CA SER A 659 24.80 -1.58 35.37
C SER A 659 24.41 -2.70 36.35
N ASP A 660 23.70 -3.72 35.88
CA ASP A 660 23.13 -4.79 36.68
C ASP A 660 24.18 -5.72 37.28
N GLU A 661 23.82 -6.45 38.32
CA GLU A 661 24.58 -7.53 38.84
C GLU A 661 24.10 -8.89 38.32
N ILE A 662 25.02 -9.72 37.87
CA ILE A 662 24.73 -11.00 37.28
C ILE A 662 24.99 -12.12 38.28
N ILE A 663 24.02 -13.05 38.42
CA ILE A 663 24.21 -14.30 39.12
C ILE A 663 23.97 -15.47 38.19
N MET A 664 24.96 -16.35 38.03
CA MET A 664 24.87 -17.57 37.25
C MET A 664 24.95 -18.79 38.18
N ALA A 665 24.08 -19.78 37.97
CA ALA A 665 24.04 -20.99 38.79
C ALA A 665 24.18 -22.27 37.98
N ASN A 666 24.94 -23.25 38.51
CA ASN A 666 25.12 -24.56 37.95
C ASN A 666 24.21 -25.62 38.57
N LYS A 667 24.13 -26.76 37.94
CA LYS A 667 23.28 -27.90 38.31
C LYS A 667 23.73 -28.53 39.64
N ASN A 668 25.03 -28.44 39.99
CA ASN A 668 25.60 -28.94 41.21
C ASN A 668 25.46 -27.98 42.42
N GLY A 669 24.62 -26.95 42.33
CA GLY A 669 24.25 -26.11 43.44
C GLY A 669 25.29 -25.04 43.80
N ARG A 670 26.08 -24.55 42.86
CA ARG A 670 26.96 -23.40 43.00
C ARG A 670 26.45 -22.22 42.21
N ALA A 671 26.72 -20.99 42.69
CA ALA A 671 26.40 -19.78 41.97
C ALA A 671 27.55 -18.75 42.10
N ILE A 672 27.78 -17.98 41.04
CA ILE A 672 28.75 -16.89 40.98
C ILE A 672 28.05 -15.58 40.78
N ARG A 673 28.46 -14.55 41.52
CA ARG A 673 27.95 -13.16 41.41
C ARG A 673 29.06 -12.23 40.92
N PHE A 674 28.78 -11.44 39.88
CA PHE A 674 29.71 -10.46 39.33
C PHE A 674 28.94 -9.31 38.69
N ASN A 675 29.60 -8.14 38.50
CA ASN A 675 28.98 -7.00 37.81
C ASN A 675 29.04 -7.21 36.29
N GLU A 676 27.99 -6.79 35.56
CA GLU A 676 27.93 -6.94 34.12
C GLU A 676 29.01 -6.14 33.36
N ASP A 677 29.65 -5.12 33.97
CA ASP A 677 30.79 -4.40 33.40
C ASP A 677 31.97 -5.32 33.09
N ALA A 678 32.08 -6.46 33.79
CA ALA A 678 33.08 -7.49 33.51
C ALA A 678 32.84 -8.15 32.12
N VAL A 679 31.69 -7.94 31.47
CA VAL A 679 31.35 -8.48 30.18
C VAL A 679 31.20 -7.33 29.18
N ARG A 680 32.20 -7.13 28.33
CA ARG A 680 32.15 -6.09 27.28
C ARG A 680 31.06 -6.37 26.27
N PRO A 681 30.40 -5.35 25.71
CA PRO A 681 29.47 -5.50 24.61
C PRO A 681 30.17 -6.10 23.36
N MET A 682 29.52 -7.04 22.70
CA MET A 682 30.03 -7.77 21.52
C MET A 682 28.97 -7.82 20.41
N GLY A 683 29.40 -7.91 19.16
CA GLY A 683 28.52 -8.09 18.01
C GLY A 683 27.81 -9.45 18.00
N ARG A 684 26.75 -9.58 17.21
CA ARG A 684 25.85 -10.76 17.15
C ARG A 684 26.60 -12.08 16.87
N THR A 685 27.64 -12.07 16.07
CA THR A 685 28.40 -13.27 15.66
C THR A 685 29.51 -13.70 16.63
N ALA A 686 29.67 -13.01 17.76
CA ALA A 686 30.67 -13.38 18.77
C ALA A 686 30.21 -14.61 19.58
N THR A 687 31.17 -15.42 20.08
CA THR A 687 30.92 -16.60 20.91
C THR A 687 30.76 -16.28 22.39
N GLY A 688 31.20 -15.09 22.85
CA GLY A 688 31.19 -14.73 24.28
C GLY A 688 32.46 -15.01 25.03
N VAL A 689 32.43 -14.84 26.34
CA VAL A 689 33.53 -15.04 27.28
C VAL A 689 33.14 -15.98 28.42
N ARG A 690 34.10 -16.55 29.13
CA ARG A 690 33.82 -17.44 30.29
C ARG A 690 33.16 -16.61 31.40
N GLY A 691 31.93 -17.00 31.77
CA GLY A 691 31.18 -16.43 32.89
C GLY A 691 31.39 -17.20 34.20
N MET A 692 31.27 -18.51 34.16
CA MET A 692 31.45 -19.43 35.30
C MET A 692 32.30 -20.63 34.87
N THR A 693 33.14 -21.08 35.78
CA THR A 693 33.85 -22.35 35.64
C THR A 693 33.00 -23.45 36.29
N LEU A 694 32.63 -24.46 35.51
CA LEU A 694 31.84 -25.61 35.94
C LEU A 694 32.73 -26.63 36.62
N ASP A 695 32.19 -27.44 37.55
CA ASP A 695 32.89 -28.58 38.15
C ASP A 695 32.99 -29.70 37.13
N ALA A 696 33.93 -30.68 37.37
CA ALA A 696 34.23 -31.72 36.38
C ALA A 696 33.02 -32.61 36.02
N ASP A 697 33.05 -33.17 34.81
CA ASP A 697 32.16 -34.15 34.16
C ASP A 697 30.65 -34.13 34.52
N GLY A 698 29.86 -33.62 33.62
CA GLY A 698 28.40 -33.64 33.67
C GLY A 698 27.74 -32.47 34.43
N ASP A 699 28.52 -31.45 34.82
CA ASP A 699 27.98 -30.21 35.35
C ASP A 699 27.61 -29.24 34.19
N GLU A 700 26.51 -28.55 34.33
CA GLU A 700 26.01 -27.59 33.34
C GLU A 700 25.41 -26.37 34.02
N LEU A 701 25.48 -25.24 33.34
CA LEU A 701 24.76 -24.03 33.75
C LEU A 701 23.24 -24.24 33.65
N VAL A 702 22.52 -23.89 34.69
CA VAL A 702 21.07 -24.04 34.77
C VAL A 702 20.35 -22.73 34.43
N GLY A 703 20.95 -21.61 34.83
CA GLY A 703 20.33 -20.31 34.54
C GLY A 703 21.21 -19.13 34.95
N MET A 704 20.79 -17.99 34.49
CA MET A 704 21.37 -16.68 34.77
C MET A 704 20.27 -15.70 35.16
N ILE A 705 20.50 -14.87 36.15
CA ILE A 705 19.61 -13.77 36.53
C ILE A 705 20.37 -12.46 36.54
N CYS A 706 19.66 -11.36 36.24
CA CYS A 706 20.16 -10.00 36.38
C CYS A 706 19.43 -9.38 37.55
N ILE A 707 20.15 -8.71 38.43
CA ILE A 707 19.65 -8.05 39.65
C ILE A 707 19.68 -6.54 39.38
N ASN A 708 18.54 -5.93 39.44
CA ASN A 708 18.39 -4.48 39.25
C ASN A 708 18.27 -3.74 40.57
N ASP A 709 17.63 -4.35 41.59
CA ASP A 709 17.35 -3.77 42.89
C ASP A 709 17.89 -4.68 43.99
N LEU A 710 19.03 -4.29 44.59
CA LEU A 710 19.71 -5.07 45.63
C LEU A 710 18.94 -5.15 46.96
N GLU A 711 18.04 -4.19 47.21
CA GLU A 711 17.30 -4.10 48.49
C GLU A 711 15.99 -4.90 48.45
N ARG A 712 15.30 -4.91 47.32
CA ARG A 712 13.97 -5.53 47.18
C ARG A 712 14.02 -6.96 46.64
N GLU A 713 15.03 -7.29 45.84
CA GLU A 713 15.14 -8.60 45.21
C GLU A 713 15.84 -9.65 46.10
N SER A 714 15.47 -10.87 45.92
CA SER A 714 16.10 -12.05 46.52
C SER A 714 16.30 -13.16 45.47
N VAL A 715 17.27 -14.03 45.74
CA VAL A 715 17.60 -15.16 44.87
C VAL A 715 16.75 -16.38 45.20
N LEU A 716 15.82 -16.74 44.34
CA LEU A 716 15.06 -17.99 44.43
C LEU A 716 15.83 -19.10 43.71
N VAL A 717 16.02 -20.24 44.38
CA VAL A 717 16.61 -21.49 43.80
C VAL A 717 15.60 -22.61 43.93
N VAL A 718 15.36 -23.38 42.86
CA VAL A 718 14.43 -24.49 42.85
C VAL A 718 15.14 -25.76 42.38
N SER A 719 14.84 -26.89 43.02
CA SER A 719 15.43 -28.20 42.71
C SER A 719 14.44 -29.13 42.01
N GLU A 720 14.94 -30.17 41.39
CA GLU A 720 14.16 -31.10 40.55
C GLU A 720 13.06 -31.86 41.33
N THR A 721 13.22 -32.07 42.63
CA THR A 721 12.24 -32.77 43.46
C THR A 721 11.20 -31.83 44.10
N GLY A 722 11.19 -30.55 43.73
CA GLY A 722 10.19 -29.56 44.16
C GLY A 722 10.54 -28.84 45.45
N TYR A 723 11.79 -28.89 45.91
CA TYR A 723 12.31 -28.06 46.99
C TYR A 723 12.84 -26.75 46.45
N GLY A 724 12.65 -25.67 47.21
CA GLY A 724 13.21 -24.38 46.84
C GLY A 724 13.33 -23.45 48.02
N LYS A 725 14.02 -22.36 47.85
CA LYS A 725 14.25 -21.34 48.89
C LYS A 725 14.59 -20.01 48.28
N ARG A 726 14.37 -18.95 49.05
CA ARG A 726 14.88 -17.62 48.79
C ARG A 726 16.12 -17.35 49.65
N SER A 727 17.10 -16.63 49.10
CA SER A 727 18.31 -16.23 49.85
C SER A 727 18.56 -14.73 49.55
N ALA A 728 19.07 -13.99 50.55
CA ALA A 728 19.47 -12.60 50.33
C ALA A 728 20.60 -12.52 49.31
N ILE A 729 20.60 -11.47 48.48
CA ILE A 729 21.64 -11.24 47.46
C ILE A 729 23.01 -11.04 48.14
N GLU A 730 23.06 -10.45 49.31
CA GLU A 730 24.27 -10.20 50.10
C GLU A 730 24.98 -11.49 50.49
N ASP A 731 24.26 -12.59 50.67
CA ASP A 731 24.83 -13.91 50.92
C ASP A 731 25.79 -14.39 49.81
N TYR A 732 25.68 -13.83 48.63
CA TYR A 732 26.52 -14.13 47.46
C TYR A 732 27.62 -13.07 47.33
N ARG A 733 28.85 -13.40 47.74
CA ARG A 733 29.98 -12.46 47.60
C ARG A 733 30.19 -12.05 46.15
N LYS A 734 30.38 -10.77 45.88
CA LYS A 734 30.76 -10.23 44.59
C LYS A 734 32.19 -10.65 44.21
N THR A 735 32.37 -11.25 43.03
CA THR A 735 33.65 -11.74 42.52
C THR A 735 33.85 -11.33 41.07
N GLY A 736 35.03 -11.58 40.49
CA GLY A 736 35.21 -11.49 39.03
C GLY A 736 34.55 -12.69 38.34
N ARG A 737 34.17 -12.51 37.05
CA ARG A 737 33.65 -13.61 36.21
C ARG A 737 34.67 -14.77 36.05
N GLY A 738 34.19 -15.96 35.72
CA GLY A 738 35.03 -17.13 35.41
C GLY A 738 35.45 -17.96 36.64
N GLY A 739 35.00 -17.58 37.86
CA GLY A 739 35.21 -18.38 39.04
C GLY A 739 34.28 -19.57 39.18
N LYS A 740 34.51 -20.47 40.14
CA LYS A 740 33.66 -21.62 40.49
C LYS A 740 32.40 -21.28 41.28
N GLY A 741 32.33 -20.05 41.82
CA GLY A 741 31.20 -19.58 42.63
C GLY A 741 31.15 -20.16 44.04
N VAL A 742 30.05 -19.86 44.76
CA VAL A 742 29.77 -20.29 46.13
C VAL A 742 28.58 -21.24 46.16
N LYS A 743 28.43 -22.04 47.21
CA LYS A 743 27.32 -22.97 47.38
C LYS A 743 26.00 -22.22 47.49
N THR A 744 25.02 -22.51 46.65
CA THR A 744 23.68 -21.86 46.60
C THR A 744 22.55 -22.77 47.09
N LEU A 745 22.69 -24.08 46.98
CA LEU A 745 21.77 -25.08 47.53
C LEU A 745 22.56 -26.26 48.10
N ASN A 746 22.10 -26.84 49.22
CA ASN A 746 22.65 -28.07 49.71
C ASN A 746 21.97 -29.25 48.99
N ILE A 747 22.67 -29.87 48.05
CA ILE A 747 22.20 -31.00 47.26
C ILE A 747 22.29 -32.26 48.10
N THR A 748 21.18 -32.99 48.21
CA THR A 748 21.01 -34.29 48.87
C THR A 748 20.09 -35.15 48.01
N GLU A 749 19.98 -36.43 48.30
CA GLU A 749 19.02 -37.34 47.65
C GLU A 749 17.58 -36.79 47.74
N LYS A 750 17.25 -36.06 48.82
CA LYS A 750 15.94 -35.46 49.06
C LYS A 750 15.68 -34.29 48.17
N THR A 751 16.66 -33.43 47.96
CA THR A 751 16.49 -32.20 47.17
C THR A 751 16.69 -32.39 45.68
N GLY A 752 17.52 -33.35 45.27
CA GLY A 752 17.97 -33.45 43.88
C GLY A 752 18.83 -32.28 43.43
N LYS A 753 19.08 -32.17 42.12
CA LYS A 753 19.88 -31.13 41.48
C LYS A 753 19.11 -29.84 41.33
N VAL A 754 19.82 -28.72 41.15
CA VAL A 754 19.18 -27.43 40.82
C VAL A 754 18.62 -27.46 39.41
N VAL A 755 17.37 -26.91 39.24
CA VAL A 755 16.67 -26.81 37.96
C VAL A 755 16.45 -25.39 37.53
N ALA A 756 16.23 -24.48 38.46
CA ALA A 756 15.98 -23.07 38.16
C ALA A 756 16.56 -22.10 39.18
N ILE A 757 16.97 -20.93 38.71
CA ILE A 757 17.31 -19.76 39.53
C ILE A 757 16.52 -18.57 39.01
N LYS A 758 15.90 -17.74 39.91
CA LYS A 758 15.11 -16.54 39.56
C LYS A 758 15.42 -15.40 40.55
N ALA A 759 15.43 -14.17 40.06
CA ALA A 759 15.38 -12.98 40.90
C ALA A 759 13.91 -12.69 41.23
N VAL A 760 13.54 -12.52 42.49
CA VAL A 760 12.14 -12.39 42.91
C VAL A 760 11.98 -11.39 44.01
N THR A 761 10.79 -10.76 44.10
CA THR A 761 10.35 -9.84 45.18
C THR A 761 9.21 -10.48 45.97
N ASP A 762 8.78 -9.84 47.04
CA ASP A 762 7.61 -10.25 47.80
C ASP A 762 6.28 -10.05 47.07
N ASP A 763 6.27 -9.12 46.12
CA ASP A 763 5.12 -8.77 45.26
C ASP A 763 4.92 -9.71 44.10
N ASN A 764 5.72 -10.79 44.00
CA ASN A 764 5.61 -11.78 42.93
C ASN A 764 4.91 -13.06 43.38
N ASP A 765 4.28 -13.70 42.45
CA ASP A 765 3.84 -15.10 42.49
C ASP A 765 4.80 -16.00 41.72
N LEU A 766 4.90 -17.24 42.20
CA LEU A 766 5.72 -18.26 41.56
C LEU A 766 4.81 -19.28 40.82
N MET A 767 5.03 -19.48 39.53
CA MET A 767 4.44 -20.58 38.80
C MET A 767 5.45 -21.68 38.55
N ILE A 768 5.09 -22.92 38.93
CA ILE A 768 5.87 -24.12 38.72
C ILE A 768 5.06 -25.11 37.87
N ILE A 769 5.65 -25.66 36.83
CA ILE A 769 5.05 -26.72 36.00
C ILE A 769 5.98 -27.95 36.08
N ASN A 770 5.40 -29.11 36.35
CA ASN A 770 6.09 -30.40 36.28
C ASN A 770 6.04 -30.97 34.86
N LYS A 771 6.81 -32.03 34.60
CA LYS A 771 6.84 -32.69 33.28
C LYS A 771 5.51 -33.33 32.89
N SER A 772 4.65 -33.71 33.84
CA SER A 772 3.29 -34.20 33.57
C SER A 772 2.30 -33.10 33.27
N GLY A 773 2.67 -31.81 33.19
CA GLY A 773 1.79 -30.66 32.88
C GLY A 773 0.99 -30.17 34.08
N ILE A 774 1.28 -30.53 35.29
CA ILE A 774 0.62 -30.01 36.48
C ILE A 774 1.27 -28.70 36.89
N THR A 775 0.46 -27.69 37.05
CA THR A 775 0.87 -26.32 37.41
C THR A 775 0.42 -25.97 38.81
N ILE A 776 1.28 -25.31 39.55
CA ILE A 776 0.98 -24.63 40.80
C ILE A 776 1.39 -23.16 40.71
N ARG A 777 0.50 -22.25 41.17
CA ARG A 777 0.80 -20.84 41.40
C ARG A 777 0.81 -20.62 42.91
N LEU A 778 1.87 -20.01 43.43
CA LEU A 778 2.02 -19.77 44.88
C LEU A 778 2.63 -18.42 45.14
N ARG A 779 2.19 -17.74 46.21
CA ARG A 779 2.73 -16.45 46.63
C ARG A 779 4.14 -16.61 47.17
N LEU A 780 5.07 -15.79 46.69
CA LEU A 780 6.46 -15.79 47.13
C LEU A 780 6.65 -15.26 48.53
N SER A 781 5.80 -14.39 49.02
CA SER A 781 5.78 -13.96 50.42
C SER A 781 5.68 -15.11 51.43
N THR A 782 5.08 -16.25 51.00
CA THR A 782 4.99 -17.47 51.83
C THR A 782 6.30 -18.29 51.90
N VAL A 783 7.27 -17.99 51.04
CA VAL A 783 8.58 -18.68 50.97
C VAL A 783 9.62 -17.87 51.77
N ARG A 784 10.05 -18.40 52.88
CA ARG A 784 11.00 -17.71 53.79
C ARG A 784 12.35 -17.49 53.12
N VAL A 785 12.96 -16.31 53.39
CA VAL A 785 14.37 -16.04 53.09
C VAL A 785 15.26 -16.84 54.05
N MET A 786 16.21 -17.59 53.50
CA MET A 786 17.10 -18.51 54.25
C MET A 786 18.53 -18.41 53.73
N GLY A 787 19.49 -18.73 54.57
CA GLY A 787 20.90 -18.76 54.18
C GLY A 787 21.19 -19.66 52.96
N ARG A 788 22.10 -19.20 52.11
CA ARG A 788 22.40 -19.84 50.76
C ARG A 788 22.78 -21.34 50.80
N ALA A 789 23.28 -21.88 51.86
CA ALA A 789 23.76 -23.27 52.00
C ALA A 789 22.70 -24.24 52.55
N THR A 790 21.44 -23.83 52.76
CA THR A 790 20.35 -24.68 53.28
C THR A 790 19.71 -25.55 52.18
N GLN A 791 18.86 -26.52 52.58
CA GLN A 791 18.13 -27.41 51.69
C GLN A 791 16.84 -26.81 51.12
N GLY A 792 16.33 -25.74 51.74
CA GLY A 792 15.04 -25.11 51.32
C GLY A 792 13.81 -25.79 51.93
N VAL A 793 12.64 -25.40 51.44
CA VAL A 793 11.31 -25.93 51.79
C VAL A 793 10.62 -26.55 50.56
N GLN A 794 9.66 -27.42 50.78
CA GLN A 794 8.87 -28.01 49.73
C GLN A 794 7.90 -27.01 49.13
N LEU A 795 8.05 -26.69 47.88
CA LEU A 795 7.18 -25.77 47.12
C LEU A 795 6.00 -26.52 46.49
N ILE A 796 6.26 -27.69 45.91
CA ILE A 796 5.27 -28.58 45.29
C ILE A 796 5.53 -30.01 45.73
N ASN A 797 4.46 -30.80 45.95
CA ASN A 797 4.57 -32.20 46.33
C ASN A 797 4.57 -33.11 45.06
N LEU A 798 5.74 -33.59 44.70
CA LEU A 798 5.97 -34.47 43.56
C LEU A 798 6.13 -35.95 43.99
N THR A 799 6.31 -36.25 45.28
CA THR A 799 6.67 -37.59 45.81
C THR A 799 5.62 -38.68 45.51
N LYS A 800 4.33 -38.29 45.42
CA LYS A 800 3.25 -39.25 45.17
C LYS A 800 3.18 -39.76 43.73
N ARG A 801 3.90 -39.17 42.78
CA ARG A 801 3.80 -39.42 41.33
C ARG A 801 5.14 -39.71 40.65
N GLY A 802 6.25 -39.67 41.34
CA GLY A 802 7.60 -39.90 40.77
C GLY A 802 7.99 -38.92 39.66
N ASP A 803 7.47 -37.66 39.71
CA ASP A 803 7.63 -36.66 38.69
C ASP A 803 8.73 -35.64 39.05
N SER A 804 9.13 -34.81 38.10
CA SER A 804 10.14 -33.76 38.26
C SER A 804 9.69 -32.45 37.71
N ILE A 805 10.28 -31.33 38.16
CA ILE A 805 9.98 -29.98 37.68
C ILE A 805 10.41 -29.82 36.21
N GLY A 806 9.52 -29.34 35.36
CA GLY A 806 9.78 -28.98 33.96
C GLY A 806 10.24 -27.54 33.82
N SER A 807 9.47 -26.57 34.36
CA SER A 807 9.78 -25.16 34.23
C SER A 807 9.28 -24.33 35.43
N VAL A 808 9.91 -23.16 35.65
CA VAL A 808 9.59 -22.23 36.73
C VAL A 808 9.61 -20.79 36.20
N CYS A 809 8.55 -20.01 36.44
CA CYS A 809 8.54 -18.58 36.18
C CYS A 809 7.97 -17.77 37.35
N GLN A 810 8.30 -16.48 37.35
CA GLN A 810 7.67 -15.51 38.25
C GLN A 810 6.60 -14.75 37.47
N VAL A 811 5.51 -14.40 38.14
CA VAL A 811 4.42 -13.56 37.62
C VAL A 811 4.07 -12.51 38.66
N ASN A 812 3.41 -11.43 38.26
CA ASN A 812 2.95 -10.42 39.21
C ASN A 812 1.83 -11.00 40.08
N ALA A 813 1.80 -10.65 41.36
CA ALA A 813 0.69 -11.01 42.22
C ALA A 813 -0.55 -10.16 41.85
N GLU A 814 -1.74 -10.78 41.88
CA GLU A 814 -3.00 -10.05 41.72
C GLU A 814 -3.21 -9.19 43.01
N GLU A 815 -3.53 -7.89 42.81
CA GLU A 815 -4.03 -7.04 43.88
C GLU A 815 -5.38 -7.63 44.35
N GLU A 816 -5.51 -7.92 45.64
CA GLU A 816 -6.81 -8.28 46.24
C GLU A 816 -7.70 -7.05 46.22
N GLU A 817 -8.70 -7.00 45.32
CA GLU A 817 -9.89 -6.18 45.56
C GLU A 817 -10.54 -6.74 46.83
N ASN A 818 -10.49 -5.96 47.92
CA ASN A 818 -11.19 -6.22 49.18
C ASN A 818 -12.70 -6.26 48.89
N ALA A 819 -13.22 -7.40 48.55
CA ALA A 819 -14.62 -7.69 48.64
C ALA A 819 -14.90 -8.06 50.09
N GLU A 820 -15.24 -7.08 50.93
CA GLU A 820 -15.93 -7.31 52.19
C GLU A 820 -17.24 -8.02 51.83
N ILE A 821 -17.27 -9.35 51.93
CA ILE A 821 -18.47 -10.13 51.97
C ILE A 821 -19.02 -9.95 53.39
N GLU A 822 -20.03 -9.08 53.55
CA GLU A 822 -20.94 -9.13 54.69
C GLU A 822 -21.58 -10.55 54.75
N VAL A 823 -21.14 -11.32 55.73
CA VAL A 823 -21.77 -12.57 56.10
C VAL A 823 -23.06 -12.20 56.83
N GLN A 824 -24.20 -12.26 56.12
CA GLN A 824 -25.50 -12.31 56.74
C GLN A 824 -25.80 -13.77 57.11
N ASP A 825 -25.89 -14.03 58.44
CA ASP A 825 -26.35 -15.26 59.02
C ASP A 825 -27.79 -15.58 58.60
N PRO A 826 -28.14 -16.86 58.37
CA PRO A 826 -29.50 -17.29 58.09
C PRO A 826 -30.20 -17.69 59.42
N GLU A 827 -30.99 -16.81 60.00
CA GLU A 827 -32.02 -17.21 60.96
C GLU A 827 -33.42 -17.28 60.29
N THR A 828 -33.89 -18.50 60.23
CA THR A 828 -35.27 -19.02 60.40
C THR A 828 -36.44 -18.04 60.30
N THR A 829 -37.41 -18.35 59.40
CA THR A 829 -38.81 -18.55 59.78
C THR A 829 -39.55 -19.33 58.70
N GLU A 830 -40.24 -20.37 59.21
CA GLU A 830 -41.27 -21.21 58.55
C GLU A 830 -42.56 -20.40 58.29
N THR A 831 -43.37 -21.01 57.38
CA THR A 831 -44.83 -20.99 57.25
C THR A 831 -45.54 -19.76 56.68
N ALA A 832 -46.11 -19.91 55.51
CA ALA A 832 -47.54 -20.00 55.34
C ALA A 832 -47.97 -20.26 53.87
N LEU A 833 -48.64 -21.35 53.65
CA LEU A 833 -49.52 -21.66 52.49
C LEU A 833 -50.66 -20.62 52.38
N ASN A 834 -50.99 -20.27 51.13
CA ASN A 834 -52.33 -20.46 50.54
C ASN A 834 -52.42 -19.80 49.15
N ASN A 835 -52.81 -20.66 48.22
CA ASN A 835 -53.92 -20.57 47.30
C ASN A 835 -54.40 -19.19 46.82
N GLU A 836 -54.41 -18.99 45.49
CA GLU A 836 -55.67 -18.98 44.72
C GLU A 836 -55.39 -18.61 43.23
N GLN A 837 -55.73 -19.53 42.38
CA GLN A 837 -56.63 -19.45 41.23
C GLN A 837 -56.26 -18.57 40.04
N MET A 838 -56.04 -19.30 38.97
CA MET A 838 -56.31 -18.86 37.59
C MET A 838 -57.80 -18.41 37.39
N PRO A 839 -58.10 -17.64 36.39
CA PRO A 839 -58.84 -18.23 35.31
C PRO A 839 -58.31 -17.94 33.88
N SER A 840 -58.59 -18.98 33.08
CA SER A 840 -58.60 -19.06 31.64
C SER A 840 -59.63 -18.14 30.98
N THR A 841 -59.41 -17.80 29.71
CA THR A 841 -60.29 -18.00 28.51
C THR A 841 -59.94 -16.96 27.46
N GLU A 842 -59.64 -17.46 26.29
CA GLU A 842 -60.38 -17.52 24.99
C GLU A 842 -60.14 -16.27 24.13
N SER A 843 -59.46 -16.46 23.02
CA SER A 843 -59.88 -16.71 21.63
C SER A 843 -60.37 -15.49 20.83
N GLU A 844 -60.01 -15.49 19.59
CA GLU A 844 -60.59 -14.85 18.38
C GLU A 844 -60.14 -13.48 17.96
N ASN A 845 -59.36 -13.32 16.97
CA ASN A 845 -59.55 -13.34 15.49
C ASN A 845 -58.22 -13.14 14.79
#